data_a054d6b88263808782c506a46fed2325
#
_entry.id   a054d6b88263808782c506a46fed2325
#
_cell.length_a   1.000
_cell.length_b   1.000
_cell.length_c   1.000
_cell.angle_alpha   90.00
_cell.angle_beta   90.00
_cell.angle_gamma   90.00
#
_symmetry.space_group_name_H-M   'P 1'
#
loop_
_entity.id
_entity.type
_entity.pdbx_description
1 polymer ?
#
loop_
_entity_poly.entity_id
_entity_poly.type
_entity_poly.pdbx_seq_one_letter_code
_entity_poly.pdbx_strand_id
1 'polypeptide(L)'
;MALSDEQMSIVHHPADFHALVLAVAGSGKSTTMAERIAYLIEALRVDPRHLIAVMFNRGASLELAEKLEGRLGKRNAPLSCTYHRLGTLTLKGLEKAGFAPAWEFEASPIRASYFATNVIEDACHRYGFKYPRLVAEVFLGFIDRVKGDLLTPEKVWLNGEWDSKYEWFVQMYPVYERARTKRQKRFFSDLIYDPVMIMQKDEKAAKAIADRYKHIIVDEYQDICESQQALLRFVAGKLARVMVVGDDDQTIYSWRGAKPSYILRDFERDFPGAHVYKLTRTWRYGHALSCAANYVITGNTDRASKLCISGDHAPHTDIAIEWEATDGTTLLKIINKWLDGGGKITDIAVLVRTYSKSAFSQFALLKEGVPFRLEGGENVSVLENQWVVCLLGWLSLAAGRLAERPYAGEPDNGSVYELRRVLDMPALGLSREGSFALCKTVLSMPNQMDGFAHFVRSGLTNQEGNLSEKIYQRGKLWKKVRSLAGVAEVSTFDLLEQLVLALNIERSIYKAASSQEAGDDQWALVVAFMAYVEANSQGRTLKQFLDHISDLRTFSDRAKASTEALHMTSVHRSKGLEWPCVIMIGLSQGGFPLKPKQKLDDDRMAQHLEDERRLFYVAMTRAKKMLYMLSPADALLHQWLRAGKSGHPSDLRDDGSSASQFLFETNLYLAKTMPVFLQKKLTLNAGNPEVYNAYLESLGRSERVGKLETNGAS
;
A
#
# COMPACT_ATOMS: atom_id res chain seq x y z
N MET A 1 -17.06 26.74 8.34
CA MET A 1 -16.00 27.34 9.18
C MET A 1 -15.40 28.51 8.42
N ALA A 2 -15.05 29.60 9.12
CA ALA A 2 -14.25 30.67 8.52
C ALA A 2 -12.86 30.15 8.17
N LEU A 3 -12.29 30.65 7.09
CA LEU A 3 -10.91 30.32 6.69
C LEU A 3 -9.93 30.96 7.68
N SER A 4 -8.82 30.28 7.94
CA SER A 4 -7.70 30.85 8.71
C SER A 4 -6.96 31.92 7.90
N ASP A 5 -6.14 32.75 8.57
CA ASP A 5 -5.33 33.76 7.89
C ASP A 5 -4.36 33.16 6.86
N GLU A 6 -3.78 31.97 7.17
CA GLU A 6 -2.95 31.22 6.23
C GLU A 6 -3.74 30.82 4.98
N GLN A 7 -4.97 30.30 5.17
CA GLN A 7 -5.85 29.93 4.06
C GLN A 7 -6.30 31.14 3.25
N MET A 8 -6.68 32.23 3.93
CA MET A 8 -7.08 33.49 3.27
C MET A 8 -5.94 34.09 2.42
N SER A 9 -4.71 34.04 2.91
CA SER A 9 -3.54 34.51 2.15
C SER A 9 -3.35 33.73 0.85
N ILE A 10 -3.61 32.40 0.85
CA ILE A 10 -3.54 31.56 -0.35
C ILE A 10 -4.72 31.83 -1.28
N VAL A 11 -5.93 31.98 -0.74
CA VAL A 11 -7.13 32.29 -1.53
C VAL A 11 -6.95 33.62 -2.28
N HIS A 12 -6.35 34.62 -1.66
CA HIS A 12 -6.10 35.95 -2.26
C HIS A 12 -4.73 36.09 -2.91
N HIS A 13 -3.98 34.98 -3.11
CA HIS A 13 -2.71 35.03 -3.86
C HIS A 13 -2.85 35.78 -5.17
N PRO A 14 -1.92 36.68 -5.56
CA PRO A 14 -1.98 37.44 -6.81
C PRO A 14 -2.05 36.50 -8.02
N ALA A 15 -2.94 36.82 -8.98
CA ALA A 15 -3.23 35.92 -10.10
C ALA A 15 -2.09 35.79 -11.11
N ASP A 16 -1.13 36.73 -11.13
CA ASP A 16 -0.04 36.82 -12.10
C ASP A 16 1.23 36.09 -11.69
N PHE A 17 1.21 35.42 -10.52
CA PHE A 17 2.36 34.69 -9.98
C PHE A 17 2.07 33.20 -9.82
N HIS A 18 3.12 32.40 -9.79
CA HIS A 18 3.05 31.00 -9.39
C HIS A 18 2.99 30.89 -7.85
N ALA A 19 2.46 29.80 -7.33
CA ALA A 19 2.39 29.56 -5.90
C ALA A 19 2.78 28.12 -5.53
N LEU A 20 3.60 28.01 -4.48
CA LEU A 20 3.91 26.77 -3.81
C LEU A 20 3.28 26.78 -2.41
N VAL A 21 2.41 25.84 -2.12
CA VAL A 21 1.73 25.72 -0.82
C VAL A 21 2.23 24.47 -0.09
N LEU A 22 3.07 24.68 0.92
CA LEU A 22 3.57 23.66 1.83
C LEU A 22 2.55 23.44 2.95
N ALA A 23 1.84 22.33 2.89
CA ALA A 23 0.77 22.04 3.81
C ALA A 23 1.17 20.97 4.84
N VAL A 24 0.39 20.82 5.90
CA VAL A 24 0.47 19.69 6.83
C VAL A 24 -0.78 18.80 6.73
N ALA A 25 -0.73 17.61 7.34
CA ALA A 25 -1.88 16.71 7.39
C ALA A 25 -3.09 17.39 8.08
N GLY A 26 -4.27 17.33 7.42
CA GLY A 26 -5.49 17.90 7.99
C GLY A 26 -5.60 19.42 7.99
N SER A 27 -4.76 20.14 7.22
CA SER A 27 -4.75 21.62 7.15
C SER A 27 -5.87 22.24 6.29
N GLY A 28 -6.75 21.43 5.71
CA GLY A 28 -7.82 21.92 4.86
C GLY A 28 -7.38 22.28 3.43
N LYS A 29 -6.35 21.59 2.90
CA LYS A 29 -5.85 21.78 1.51
C LYS A 29 -6.95 21.86 0.47
N SER A 30 -7.83 20.83 0.40
CA SER A 30 -8.91 20.77 -0.60
C SER A 30 -9.93 21.91 -0.46
N THR A 31 -10.20 22.38 0.75
CA THR A 31 -11.06 23.53 1.00
C THR A 31 -10.40 24.82 0.52
N THR A 32 -9.13 25.03 0.85
CA THR A 32 -8.35 26.19 0.42
C THR A 32 -8.26 26.26 -1.11
N MET A 33 -8.04 25.11 -1.77
CA MET A 33 -8.02 25.04 -3.23
C MET A 33 -9.37 25.37 -3.85
N ALA A 34 -10.46 24.84 -3.30
CA ALA A 34 -11.82 25.12 -3.79
C ALA A 34 -12.17 26.61 -3.66
N GLU A 35 -11.85 27.23 -2.53
CA GLU A 35 -12.09 28.68 -2.30
C GLU A 35 -11.17 29.53 -3.20
N ARG A 36 -9.91 29.13 -3.44
CA ARG A 36 -9.04 29.81 -4.41
C ARG A 36 -9.63 29.77 -5.82
N ILE A 37 -10.12 28.60 -6.25
CA ILE A 37 -10.77 28.45 -7.55
C ILE A 37 -12.00 29.33 -7.64
N ALA A 38 -12.84 29.35 -6.61
CA ALA A 38 -14.01 30.22 -6.54
C ALA A 38 -13.62 31.70 -6.63
N TYR A 39 -12.59 32.13 -5.90
CA TYR A 39 -12.09 33.50 -5.93
C TYR A 39 -11.62 33.91 -7.35
N LEU A 40 -10.86 33.04 -8.03
CA LEU A 40 -10.42 33.30 -9.41
C LEU A 40 -11.60 33.51 -10.36
N ILE A 41 -12.68 32.76 -10.21
CA ILE A 41 -13.84 32.81 -11.09
C ILE A 41 -14.77 33.95 -10.71
N GLU A 42 -15.15 34.08 -9.43
CA GLU A 42 -16.17 35.05 -8.95
C GLU A 42 -15.61 36.45 -8.85
N ALA A 43 -14.43 36.63 -8.24
CA ALA A 43 -13.83 37.94 -8.00
C ALA A 43 -12.97 38.42 -9.18
N LEU A 44 -12.08 37.54 -9.69
CA LEU A 44 -11.16 37.92 -10.76
C LEU A 44 -11.69 37.64 -12.17
N ARG A 45 -12.91 37.08 -12.28
CA ARG A 45 -13.62 36.86 -13.56
C ARG A 45 -12.83 35.96 -14.54
N VAL A 46 -12.05 35.03 -14.04
CA VAL A 46 -11.38 34.05 -14.88
C VAL A 46 -12.42 33.08 -15.47
N ASP A 47 -12.40 32.90 -16.79
CA ASP A 47 -13.29 31.93 -17.45
C ASP A 47 -12.94 30.50 -16.96
N PRO A 48 -13.93 29.75 -16.44
CA PRO A 48 -13.71 28.38 -15.94
C PRO A 48 -13.05 27.45 -16.94
N ARG A 49 -13.22 27.68 -18.26
CA ARG A 49 -12.59 26.87 -19.34
C ARG A 49 -11.08 27.04 -19.40
N HIS A 50 -10.55 28.15 -18.87
CA HIS A 50 -9.12 28.44 -18.80
C HIS A 50 -8.50 28.06 -17.44
N LEU A 51 -9.24 27.37 -16.58
CA LEU A 51 -8.78 26.88 -15.30
C LEU A 51 -8.90 25.35 -15.24
N ILE A 52 -7.91 24.68 -14.70
CA ILE A 52 -7.91 23.24 -14.48
C ILE A 52 -7.34 22.90 -13.09
N ALA A 53 -7.99 21.96 -12.40
CA ALA A 53 -7.46 21.34 -11.19
C ALA A 53 -6.97 19.92 -11.50
N VAL A 54 -5.73 19.63 -11.14
CA VAL A 54 -5.10 18.32 -11.37
C VAL A 54 -4.91 17.64 -10.02
N MET A 55 -5.59 16.50 -9.84
CA MET A 55 -5.62 15.75 -8.60
C MET A 55 -4.81 14.46 -8.74
N PHE A 56 -4.27 13.98 -7.62
CA PHE A 56 -3.47 12.76 -7.62
C PHE A 56 -4.29 11.51 -7.97
N ASN A 57 -5.52 11.40 -7.47
CA ASN A 57 -6.37 10.25 -7.69
C ASN A 57 -7.81 10.64 -8.10
N ARG A 58 -8.57 9.65 -8.58
CA ARG A 58 -9.93 9.85 -9.08
C ARG A 58 -10.90 10.27 -7.97
N GLY A 59 -10.78 9.71 -6.76
CA GLY A 59 -11.65 10.06 -5.64
C GLY A 59 -11.54 11.54 -5.28
N ALA A 60 -10.31 12.03 -5.08
CA ALA A 60 -10.05 13.45 -4.81
C ALA A 60 -10.54 14.36 -5.94
N SER A 61 -10.40 13.91 -7.21
CA SER A 61 -10.91 14.68 -8.36
C SER A 61 -12.43 14.80 -8.36
N LEU A 62 -13.15 13.75 -8.02
CA LEU A 62 -14.62 13.77 -7.91
C LEU A 62 -15.09 14.63 -6.73
N GLU A 63 -14.46 14.46 -5.56
CA GLU A 63 -14.78 15.25 -4.37
C GLU A 63 -14.59 16.76 -4.60
N LEU A 64 -13.46 17.15 -5.24
CA LEU A 64 -13.25 18.55 -5.60
C LEU A 64 -14.27 19.04 -6.61
N ALA A 65 -14.60 18.25 -7.63
CA ALA A 65 -15.61 18.60 -8.62
C ALA A 65 -16.97 18.82 -7.97
N GLU A 66 -17.43 17.95 -7.07
CA GLU A 66 -18.68 18.09 -6.32
C GLU A 66 -18.70 19.36 -5.45
N LYS A 67 -17.61 19.66 -4.75
CA LYS A 67 -17.44 20.89 -3.96
C LYS A 67 -17.56 22.13 -4.84
N LEU A 68 -16.90 22.13 -6.00
CA LEU A 68 -16.94 23.24 -6.95
C LEU A 68 -18.30 23.39 -7.61
N GLU A 69 -18.96 22.31 -8.00
CA GLU A 69 -20.32 22.33 -8.52
C GLU A 69 -21.31 22.86 -7.49
N GLY A 70 -21.18 22.44 -6.24
CA GLY A 70 -22.01 22.95 -5.13
C GLY A 70 -21.80 24.44 -4.84
N ARG A 71 -20.56 24.94 -5.01
CA ARG A 71 -20.20 26.34 -4.71
C ARG A 71 -20.47 27.31 -5.87
N LEU A 72 -20.17 26.91 -7.11
CA LEU A 72 -20.18 27.76 -8.31
C LEU A 72 -21.33 27.46 -9.27
N GLY A 73 -21.99 26.34 -9.07
CA GLY A 73 -22.95 25.78 -10.02
C GLY A 73 -22.23 25.01 -11.18
N LYS A 74 -22.87 23.98 -11.69
CA LYS A 74 -22.29 23.04 -12.66
C LYS A 74 -21.73 23.69 -13.94
N ARG A 75 -22.29 24.81 -14.39
CA ARG A 75 -21.81 25.53 -15.59
C ARG A 75 -20.52 26.30 -15.36
N ASN A 76 -20.25 26.72 -14.15
CA ASN A 76 -19.11 27.54 -13.77
C ASN A 76 -18.01 26.74 -13.05
N ALA A 77 -18.23 25.46 -12.77
CA ALA A 77 -17.20 24.60 -12.21
C ALA A 77 -16.16 24.27 -13.27
N PRO A 78 -14.86 24.54 -13.01
CA PRO A 78 -13.81 24.18 -13.95
C PRO A 78 -13.53 22.67 -13.92
N LEU A 79 -12.76 22.19 -14.88
CA LEU A 79 -12.39 20.78 -14.97
C LEU A 79 -11.50 20.39 -13.78
N SER A 80 -11.95 19.42 -13.00
CA SER A 80 -11.12 18.66 -12.06
C SER A 80 -10.80 17.29 -12.67
N CYS A 81 -9.52 16.90 -12.73
CA CYS A 81 -9.10 15.65 -13.36
C CYS A 81 -7.80 15.08 -12.76
N THR A 82 -7.46 13.84 -13.09
CA THR A 82 -6.17 13.25 -12.74
C THR A 82 -5.10 13.53 -13.82
N TYR A 83 -3.82 13.30 -13.50
CA TYR A 83 -2.73 13.38 -14.48
C TYR A 83 -2.96 12.47 -15.70
N HIS A 84 -3.48 11.26 -15.52
CA HIS A 84 -3.81 10.38 -16.66
C HIS A 84 -4.91 10.96 -17.54
N ARG A 85 -5.89 11.63 -16.94
CA ARG A 85 -6.93 12.32 -17.73
C ARG A 85 -6.36 13.54 -18.45
N LEU A 86 -5.49 14.31 -17.79
CA LEU A 86 -4.77 15.41 -18.41
C LEU A 86 -3.94 14.91 -19.61
N GLY A 87 -3.18 13.81 -19.44
CA GLY A 87 -2.43 13.18 -20.52
C GLY A 87 -3.31 12.72 -21.67
N THR A 88 -4.48 12.11 -21.37
CA THR A 88 -5.48 11.74 -22.39
C THR A 88 -5.98 12.96 -23.18
N LEU A 89 -6.24 14.08 -22.52
CA LEU A 89 -6.68 15.32 -23.17
C LEU A 89 -5.57 15.91 -24.04
N THR A 90 -4.34 15.85 -23.56
CA THR A 90 -3.14 16.27 -24.30
C THR A 90 -2.94 15.40 -25.56
N LEU A 91 -3.02 14.07 -25.44
CA LEU A 91 -2.95 13.15 -26.56
C LEU A 91 -4.01 13.45 -27.63
N LYS A 92 -5.27 13.64 -27.21
CA LYS A 92 -6.35 14.01 -28.15
C LYS A 92 -6.08 15.34 -28.85
N GLY A 93 -5.49 16.30 -28.15
CA GLY A 93 -5.05 17.55 -28.73
C GLY A 93 -3.96 17.35 -29.80
N LEU A 94 -2.97 16.54 -29.51
CA LEU A 94 -1.87 16.18 -30.43
C LEU A 94 -2.37 15.35 -31.62
N GLU A 95 -3.30 14.42 -31.40
CA GLU A 95 -3.94 13.65 -32.49
C GLU A 95 -4.72 14.56 -33.44
N LYS A 96 -5.51 15.48 -32.89
CA LYS A 96 -6.27 16.46 -33.69
C LYS A 96 -5.35 17.41 -34.50
N ALA A 97 -4.20 17.74 -33.93
CA ALA A 97 -3.19 18.59 -34.58
C ALA A 97 -2.25 17.80 -35.52
N GLY A 98 -2.40 16.49 -35.66
CA GLY A 98 -1.63 15.64 -36.57
C GLY A 98 -0.23 15.25 -36.06
N PHE A 99 0.08 15.49 -34.77
CA PHE A 99 1.37 15.14 -34.16
C PHE A 99 1.42 13.75 -33.53
N ALA A 100 0.27 13.15 -33.25
CA ALA A 100 0.16 11.82 -32.63
C ALA A 100 -0.78 10.92 -33.46
N PRO A 101 -0.49 9.61 -33.56
CA PRO A 101 -1.43 8.64 -34.09
C PRO A 101 -2.55 8.32 -33.07
N ALA A 102 -3.76 8.05 -33.57
CA ALA A 102 -4.87 7.60 -32.75
C ALA A 102 -4.72 6.10 -32.47
N TRP A 103 -4.18 5.75 -31.30
CA TRP A 103 -4.05 4.36 -30.85
C TRP A 103 -5.11 4.01 -29.81
N GLU A 104 -5.44 2.71 -29.75
CA GLU A 104 -6.41 2.18 -28.81
C GLU A 104 -5.87 2.19 -27.38
N PHE A 105 -6.65 2.70 -26.44
CA PHE A 105 -6.33 2.65 -25.00
C PHE A 105 -6.93 1.39 -24.35
N GLU A 106 -6.06 0.57 -23.76
CA GLU A 106 -6.46 -0.60 -22.98
C GLU A 106 -6.49 -0.25 -21.49
N ALA A 107 -7.69 -0.15 -20.94
CA ALA A 107 -7.90 0.25 -19.55
C ALA A 107 -7.80 -0.91 -18.54
N SER A 108 -7.86 -2.17 -19.01
CA SER A 108 -7.86 -3.34 -18.13
C SER A 108 -6.45 -3.73 -17.69
N PRO A 109 -6.14 -3.70 -16.37
CA PRO A 109 -4.85 -4.19 -15.85
C PRO A 109 -4.62 -5.67 -16.20
N ILE A 110 -5.69 -6.48 -16.20
CA ILE A 110 -5.61 -7.91 -16.54
C ILE A 110 -5.16 -8.08 -18.00
N ARG A 111 -5.71 -7.29 -18.91
CA ARG A 111 -5.32 -7.34 -20.34
C ARG A 111 -3.93 -6.79 -20.56
N ALA A 112 -3.50 -5.79 -19.80
CA ALA A 112 -2.13 -5.29 -19.81
C ALA A 112 -1.15 -6.37 -19.36
N SER A 113 -1.44 -7.07 -18.27
CA SER A 113 -0.65 -8.20 -17.78
C SER A 113 -0.62 -9.34 -18.80
N TYR A 114 -1.75 -9.68 -19.40
CA TYR A 114 -1.82 -10.69 -20.45
C TYR A 114 -1.02 -10.30 -21.70
N PHE A 115 -1.07 -9.03 -22.10
CA PHE A 115 -0.25 -8.51 -23.20
C PHE A 115 1.24 -8.65 -22.90
N ALA A 116 1.69 -8.25 -21.71
CA ALA A 116 3.08 -8.38 -21.29
C ALA A 116 3.52 -9.86 -21.24
N THR A 117 2.66 -10.74 -20.72
CA THR A 117 2.92 -12.19 -20.70
C THR A 117 3.15 -12.74 -22.10
N ASN A 118 2.27 -12.43 -23.06
CA ASN A 118 2.40 -12.92 -24.44
C ASN A 118 3.70 -12.40 -25.10
N VAL A 119 4.07 -11.12 -24.85
CA VAL A 119 5.33 -10.58 -25.39
C VAL A 119 6.53 -11.29 -24.81
N ILE A 120 6.51 -11.60 -23.50
CA ILE A 120 7.58 -12.35 -22.84
C ILE A 120 7.64 -13.78 -23.38
N GLU A 121 6.50 -14.46 -23.49
CA GLU A 121 6.41 -15.83 -24.03
C GLU A 121 6.96 -15.92 -25.46
N ASP A 122 6.49 -15.04 -26.36
CA ASP A 122 6.98 -14.95 -27.75
C ASP A 122 8.49 -14.74 -27.81
N ALA A 123 9.04 -13.90 -26.93
CA ALA A 123 10.46 -13.62 -26.88
C ALA A 123 11.23 -14.82 -26.29
N CYS A 124 10.72 -15.49 -25.26
CA CYS A 124 11.34 -16.65 -24.66
C CYS A 124 11.38 -17.84 -25.63
N HIS A 125 10.34 -18.07 -26.40
CA HIS A 125 10.34 -19.08 -27.46
C HIS A 125 11.43 -18.82 -28.51
N ARG A 126 11.70 -17.54 -28.85
CA ARG A 126 12.73 -17.18 -29.83
C ARG A 126 14.14 -17.26 -29.30
N TYR A 127 14.34 -16.97 -28.02
CA TYR A 127 15.67 -16.83 -27.40
C TYR A 127 16.00 -17.91 -26.38
N GLY A 128 15.09 -18.90 -26.14
CA GLY A 128 15.33 -20.04 -25.27
C GLY A 128 15.35 -19.75 -23.76
N PHE A 129 14.79 -18.62 -23.31
CA PHE A 129 14.74 -18.26 -21.90
C PHE A 129 13.62 -19.00 -21.15
N LYS A 130 13.90 -19.43 -19.91
CA LYS A 130 12.88 -19.92 -18.97
C LYS A 130 12.54 -18.80 -18.00
N TYR A 131 11.27 -18.44 -17.83
CA TYR A 131 10.83 -17.39 -16.93
C TYR A 131 9.78 -17.89 -15.90
N PRO A 132 9.67 -17.26 -14.70
CA PRO A 132 8.61 -17.57 -13.73
C PRO A 132 7.23 -17.11 -14.22
N ARG A 133 6.17 -17.86 -13.90
CA ARG A 133 4.80 -17.56 -14.34
C ARG A 133 4.24 -16.20 -13.90
N LEU A 134 4.75 -15.57 -12.84
CA LEU A 134 4.25 -14.31 -12.27
C LEU A 134 5.12 -13.08 -12.62
N VAL A 135 5.93 -13.17 -13.66
CA VAL A 135 6.92 -12.13 -13.99
C VAL A 135 6.31 -10.89 -14.67
N ALA A 136 5.14 -11.06 -15.30
CA ALA A 136 4.54 -9.98 -16.07
C ALA A 136 4.21 -8.74 -15.23
N GLU A 137 3.73 -8.90 -14.01
CA GLU A 137 3.42 -7.78 -13.11
C GLU A 137 4.69 -7.04 -12.67
N VAL A 138 5.77 -7.77 -12.36
CA VAL A 138 7.06 -7.16 -12.00
C VAL A 138 7.64 -6.42 -13.21
N PHE A 139 7.51 -7.00 -14.41
CA PHE A 139 7.95 -6.35 -15.65
C PHE A 139 7.13 -5.10 -15.98
N LEU A 140 5.81 -5.12 -15.76
CA LEU A 140 4.97 -3.91 -15.91
C LEU A 140 5.39 -2.83 -14.92
N GLY A 141 5.73 -3.20 -13.67
CA GLY A 141 6.31 -2.26 -12.70
C GLY A 141 7.62 -1.64 -13.16
N PHE A 142 8.48 -2.42 -13.82
CA PHE A 142 9.71 -1.91 -14.44
C PHE A 142 9.41 -0.94 -15.59
N ILE A 143 8.45 -1.28 -16.47
CA ILE A 143 8.00 -0.40 -17.56
C ILE A 143 7.47 0.93 -17.01
N ASP A 144 6.65 0.87 -15.96
CA ASP A 144 6.08 2.06 -15.32
C ASP A 144 7.19 2.97 -14.75
N ARG A 145 8.28 2.38 -14.20
CA ARG A 145 9.45 3.15 -13.74
C ARG A 145 10.21 3.79 -14.92
N VAL A 146 10.46 3.05 -15.98
CA VAL A 146 11.14 3.60 -17.18
C VAL A 146 10.36 4.81 -17.73
N LYS A 147 9.04 4.67 -17.86
CA LYS A 147 8.16 5.73 -18.40
C LYS A 147 7.93 6.86 -17.41
N GLY A 148 7.79 6.52 -16.12
CA GLY A 148 7.60 7.50 -15.04
C GLY A 148 8.81 8.40 -14.85
N ASP A 149 10.02 7.82 -14.84
CA ASP A 149 11.28 8.54 -14.62
C ASP A 149 11.85 9.19 -15.90
N LEU A 150 11.30 8.89 -17.07
CA LEU A 150 11.83 9.30 -18.37
C LEU A 150 13.31 8.92 -18.57
N LEU A 151 13.71 7.79 -18.02
CA LEU A 151 15.06 7.25 -18.08
C LEU A 151 15.13 6.06 -19.04
N THR A 152 16.35 5.72 -19.49
CA THR A 152 16.54 4.49 -20.26
C THR A 152 16.37 3.27 -19.35
N PRO A 153 16.00 2.09 -19.90
CA PRO A 153 15.88 0.85 -19.12
C PRO A 153 17.13 0.53 -18.30
N GLU A 154 18.33 0.75 -18.86
CA GLU A 154 19.62 0.53 -18.21
C GLU A 154 19.79 1.43 -16.96
N LYS A 155 19.44 2.72 -17.08
CA LYS A 155 19.52 3.66 -15.96
C LYS A 155 18.51 3.33 -14.87
N VAL A 156 17.29 2.91 -15.23
CA VAL A 156 16.29 2.48 -14.27
C VAL A 156 16.74 1.20 -13.55
N TRP A 157 17.38 0.29 -14.27
CA TRP A 157 17.95 -0.91 -13.68
C TRP A 157 19.05 -0.60 -12.67
N LEU A 158 20.00 0.26 -13.05
CA LEU A 158 21.14 0.64 -12.20
C LEU A 158 20.72 1.45 -10.95
N ASN A 159 19.68 2.27 -11.07
CA ASN A 159 19.22 3.14 -9.99
C ASN A 159 18.19 2.47 -9.07
N GLY A 160 17.61 1.34 -9.48
CA GLY A 160 16.55 0.66 -8.73
C GLY A 160 17.05 -0.56 -7.95
N GLU A 161 16.27 -0.98 -6.98
CA GLU A 161 16.50 -2.20 -6.20
C GLU A 161 15.80 -3.40 -6.85
N TRP A 162 16.33 -3.84 -8.01
CA TRP A 162 15.80 -4.98 -8.75
C TRP A 162 16.53 -6.27 -8.38
N ASP A 163 15.78 -7.38 -8.26
CA ASP A 163 16.37 -8.70 -8.10
C ASP A 163 17.14 -9.07 -9.37
N SER A 164 18.41 -9.48 -9.24
CA SER A 164 19.33 -9.79 -10.35
C SER A 164 18.76 -10.80 -11.36
N LYS A 165 17.85 -11.69 -10.92
CA LYS A 165 17.15 -12.62 -11.81
C LYS A 165 16.31 -11.94 -12.90
N TYR A 166 16.03 -10.64 -12.78
CA TYR A 166 15.23 -9.82 -13.71
C TYR A 166 16.07 -8.88 -14.59
N GLU A 167 17.40 -8.99 -14.61
CA GLU A 167 18.29 -8.16 -15.43
C GLU A 167 17.89 -8.15 -16.92
N TRP A 168 17.33 -9.24 -17.41
CA TRP A 168 16.82 -9.36 -18.77
C TRP A 168 15.64 -8.40 -19.10
N PHE A 169 15.02 -7.75 -18.12
CA PHE A 169 14.00 -6.72 -18.34
C PHE A 169 14.51 -5.56 -19.19
N VAL A 170 15.79 -5.20 -19.05
CA VAL A 170 16.45 -4.17 -19.85
C VAL A 170 16.35 -4.49 -21.34
N GLN A 171 16.64 -5.74 -21.71
CA GLN A 171 16.59 -6.20 -23.10
C GLN A 171 15.14 -6.44 -23.58
N MET A 172 14.23 -6.78 -22.67
CA MET A 172 12.83 -7.04 -22.98
C MET A 172 12.02 -5.76 -23.21
N TYR A 173 12.37 -4.65 -22.57
CA TYR A 173 11.67 -3.38 -22.72
C TYR A 173 11.53 -2.92 -24.19
N PRO A 174 12.59 -2.85 -25.00
CA PRO A 174 12.45 -2.49 -26.42
C PRO A 174 11.63 -3.52 -27.23
N VAL A 175 11.60 -4.79 -26.82
CA VAL A 175 10.74 -5.81 -27.46
C VAL A 175 9.27 -5.51 -27.17
N TYR A 176 8.95 -5.17 -25.93
CA TYR A 176 7.62 -4.76 -25.51
C TYR A 176 7.15 -3.50 -26.25
N GLU A 177 7.97 -2.46 -26.34
CA GLU A 177 7.62 -1.22 -27.03
C GLU A 177 7.38 -1.43 -28.53
N ARG A 178 8.19 -2.27 -29.19
CA ARG A 178 7.93 -2.65 -30.60
C ARG A 178 6.61 -3.40 -30.76
N ALA A 179 6.29 -4.32 -29.85
CA ALA A 179 5.04 -5.08 -29.88
C ALA A 179 3.82 -4.16 -29.64
N ARG A 180 3.93 -3.22 -28.69
CA ARG A 180 2.93 -2.20 -28.40
C ARG A 180 2.67 -1.30 -29.60
N THR A 181 3.73 -0.78 -30.21
CA THR A 181 3.67 0.06 -31.43
C THR A 181 3.03 -0.68 -32.60
N LYS A 182 3.45 -1.93 -32.85
CA LYS A 182 2.88 -2.75 -33.94
C LYS A 182 1.37 -2.99 -33.76
N ARG A 183 0.90 -3.15 -32.50
CA ARG A 183 -0.51 -3.36 -32.19
C ARG A 183 -1.28 -2.06 -31.95
N GLN A 184 -0.63 -0.90 -32.07
CA GLN A 184 -1.21 0.43 -31.87
C GLN A 184 -1.96 0.55 -30.54
N LYS A 185 -1.36 0.03 -29.44
CA LYS A 185 -1.94 0.02 -28.09
C LYS A 185 -1.28 1.05 -27.18
N ARG A 186 -2.09 1.64 -26.29
CA ARG A 186 -1.67 2.44 -25.14
C ARG A 186 -2.18 1.81 -23.85
N PHE A 187 -1.34 1.78 -22.84
CA PHE A 187 -1.67 1.39 -21.47
C PHE A 187 -1.61 2.62 -20.54
N PHE A 188 -1.86 2.46 -19.25
CA PHE A 188 -1.96 3.59 -18.33
C PHE A 188 -0.73 4.49 -18.32
N SER A 189 0.47 3.95 -18.22
CA SER A 189 1.71 4.73 -18.23
C SER A 189 1.91 5.51 -19.54
N ASP A 190 1.42 4.97 -20.66
CA ASP A 190 1.54 5.62 -21.97
C ASP A 190 0.71 6.89 -22.10
N LEU A 191 -0.38 7.01 -21.33
CA LEU A 191 -1.23 8.20 -21.35
C LEU A 191 -0.47 9.47 -20.94
N ILE A 192 0.58 9.32 -20.12
CA ILE A 192 1.45 10.43 -19.69
C ILE A 192 2.75 10.43 -20.50
N TYR A 193 3.36 9.27 -20.70
CA TYR A 193 4.64 9.10 -21.37
C TYR A 193 4.60 9.52 -22.83
N ASP A 194 3.65 9.00 -23.63
CA ASP A 194 3.59 9.27 -25.08
C ASP A 194 3.47 10.77 -25.39
N PRO A 195 2.54 11.54 -24.80
CA PRO A 195 2.45 12.98 -25.10
C PRO A 195 3.72 13.74 -24.69
N VAL A 196 4.35 13.38 -23.57
CA VAL A 196 5.61 13.99 -23.14
C VAL A 196 6.71 13.73 -24.16
N MET A 197 6.87 12.48 -24.59
CA MET A 197 7.90 12.12 -25.58
C MET A 197 7.68 12.78 -26.93
N ILE A 198 6.44 12.98 -27.37
CA ILE A 198 6.11 13.70 -28.62
C ILE A 198 6.49 15.16 -28.48
N MET A 199 6.09 15.83 -27.41
CA MET A 199 6.35 17.25 -27.15
C MET A 199 7.84 17.54 -26.89
N GLN A 200 8.59 16.59 -26.33
CA GLN A 200 10.05 16.71 -26.18
C GLN A 200 10.79 16.66 -27.53
N LYS A 201 10.27 15.89 -28.49
CA LYS A 201 10.89 15.70 -29.82
C LYS A 201 10.50 16.77 -30.81
N ASP A 202 9.32 17.37 -30.65
CA ASP A 202 8.79 18.36 -31.61
C ASP A 202 8.24 19.59 -30.87
N GLU A 203 8.96 20.72 -31.04
CA GLU A 203 8.58 22.01 -30.45
C GLU A 203 7.21 22.50 -30.96
N LYS A 204 6.84 22.18 -32.22
CA LYS A 204 5.52 22.56 -32.74
C LYS A 204 4.40 21.81 -32.07
N ALA A 205 4.63 20.52 -31.74
CA ALA A 205 3.69 19.73 -30.94
C ALA A 205 3.53 20.33 -29.55
N ALA A 206 4.64 20.73 -28.90
CA ALA A 206 4.59 21.40 -27.59
C ALA A 206 3.81 22.73 -27.66
N LYS A 207 4.06 23.56 -28.63
CA LYS A 207 3.34 24.84 -28.85
C LYS A 207 1.85 24.66 -29.12
N ALA A 208 1.43 23.55 -29.75
CA ALA A 208 0.03 23.26 -30.02
C ALA A 208 -0.79 22.94 -28.74
N ILE A 209 -0.11 22.57 -27.66
CA ILE A 209 -0.72 22.19 -26.38
C ILE A 209 -0.56 23.28 -25.33
N ALA A 210 0.57 23.98 -25.35
CA ALA A 210 0.91 24.99 -24.34
C ALA A 210 -0.13 26.12 -24.25
N ASP A 211 -0.17 26.76 -23.07
CA ASP A 211 -0.92 28.01 -22.81
C ASP A 211 -2.46 27.91 -23.00
N ARG A 212 -2.98 26.68 -23.04
CA ARG A 212 -4.44 26.45 -23.09
C ARG A 212 -5.16 26.90 -21.84
N TYR A 213 -4.51 26.76 -20.70
CA TYR A 213 -5.03 27.16 -19.40
C TYR A 213 -4.30 28.42 -18.92
N LYS A 214 -5.03 29.31 -18.24
CA LYS A 214 -4.45 30.46 -17.56
C LYS A 214 -4.02 30.14 -16.12
N HIS A 215 -4.77 29.24 -15.48
CA HIS A 215 -4.46 28.76 -14.13
C HIS A 215 -4.53 27.25 -14.06
N ILE A 216 -3.50 26.67 -13.46
CA ILE A 216 -3.41 25.23 -13.19
C ILE A 216 -3.18 25.06 -11.68
N ILE A 217 -4.07 24.34 -11.01
CA ILE A 217 -3.95 24.03 -9.58
C ILE A 217 -3.70 22.55 -9.43
N VAL A 218 -2.63 22.17 -8.71
CA VAL A 218 -2.18 20.78 -8.57
C VAL A 218 -2.20 20.38 -7.12
N ASP A 219 -2.84 19.26 -6.80
CA ASP A 219 -2.85 18.66 -5.47
C ASP A 219 -1.84 17.52 -5.32
N GLU A 220 -1.43 17.24 -4.08
CA GLU A 220 -0.48 16.18 -3.71
C GLU A 220 0.82 16.23 -4.55
N TYR A 221 1.34 17.45 -4.75
CA TYR A 221 2.49 17.69 -5.64
C TYR A 221 3.77 16.95 -5.22
N GLN A 222 3.90 16.54 -3.97
CA GLN A 222 5.02 15.74 -3.48
C GLN A 222 5.06 14.31 -4.05
N ASP A 223 3.95 13.82 -4.62
CA ASP A 223 3.84 12.43 -5.12
C ASP A 223 4.04 12.30 -6.64
N ILE A 224 4.36 13.39 -7.33
CA ILE A 224 4.53 13.35 -8.78
C ILE A 224 5.89 12.78 -9.20
N CYS A 225 5.89 12.11 -10.36
CA CYS A 225 7.10 11.61 -11.02
C CYS A 225 7.56 12.54 -12.16
N GLU A 226 8.72 12.24 -12.75
CA GLU A 226 9.33 13.06 -13.84
C GLU A 226 8.40 13.27 -15.02
N SER A 227 7.71 12.22 -15.50
CA SER A 227 6.81 12.35 -16.65
C SER A 227 5.59 13.22 -16.35
N GLN A 228 5.09 13.21 -15.10
CA GLN A 228 4.01 14.08 -14.66
C GLN A 228 4.46 15.54 -14.56
N GLN A 229 5.66 15.78 -14.04
CA GLN A 229 6.25 17.12 -14.00
C GLN A 229 6.49 17.66 -15.41
N ALA A 230 7.03 16.83 -16.31
CA ALA A 230 7.23 17.23 -17.70
C ALA A 230 5.91 17.55 -18.41
N LEU A 231 4.87 16.72 -18.22
CA LEU A 231 3.53 16.99 -18.76
C LEU A 231 2.97 18.33 -18.24
N LEU A 232 3.07 18.58 -16.93
CA LEU A 232 2.64 19.84 -16.32
C LEU A 232 3.33 21.04 -16.96
N ARG A 233 4.65 20.99 -17.11
CA ARG A 233 5.44 22.07 -17.74
C ARG A 233 5.03 22.33 -19.18
N PHE A 234 4.83 21.28 -19.98
CA PHE A 234 4.39 21.44 -21.38
C PHE A 234 2.98 22.06 -21.48
N VAL A 235 2.04 21.61 -20.63
CA VAL A 235 0.67 22.13 -20.62
C VAL A 235 0.62 23.56 -20.10
N ALA A 236 1.43 23.90 -19.09
CA ALA A 236 1.53 25.25 -18.54
C ALA A 236 2.10 26.25 -19.57
N GLY A 237 3.06 25.83 -20.38
CA GLY A 237 3.71 26.70 -21.33
C GLY A 237 4.38 27.90 -20.66
N LYS A 238 4.17 29.11 -21.21
CA LYS A 238 4.75 30.37 -20.71
C LYS A 238 3.74 31.25 -19.97
N LEU A 239 2.45 31.09 -20.26
CA LEU A 239 1.39 32.02 -19.80
C LEU A 239 0.64 31.52 -18.56
N ALA A 240 0.48 30.20 -18.42
CA ALA A 240 -0.26 29.65 -17.28
C ALA A 240 0.43 29.95 -15.95
N ARG A 241 -0.36 30.27 -14.92
CA ARG A 241 0.08 30.38 -13.55
C ARG A 241 -0.24 29.09 -12.82
N VAL A 242 0.77 28.50 -12.26
CA VAL A 242 0.69 27.19 -11.59
C VAL A 242 0.72 27.40 -10.09
N MET A 243 -0.31 26.88 -9.42
CA MET A 243 -0.33 26.74 -7.97
C MET A 243 -0.24 25.26 -7.63
N VAL A 244 0.72 24.87 -6.84
CA VAL A 244 0.85 23.51 -6.35
C VAL A 244 0.64 23.45 -4.85
N VAL A 245 -0.01 22.40 -4.39
CA VAL A 245 -0.29 22.15 -2.97
C VAL A 245 0.21 20.76 -2.63
N GLY A 246 0.93 20.63 -1.51
CA GLY A 246 1.45 19.34 -1.11
C GLY A 246 2.01 19.32 0.30
N ASP A 247 2.34 18.15 0.78
CA ASP A 247 2.97 17.89 2.07
C ASP A 247 4.19 16.99 1.87
N ASP A 248 5.38 17.58 1.91
CA ASP A 248 6.65 16.85 1.75
C ASP A 248 6.83 15.76 2.81
N ASP A 249 6.28 15.94 4.02
CA ASP A 249 6.28 14.95 5.09
C ASP A 249 5.36 13.73 4.79
N GLN A 250 4.51 13.81 3.77
CA GLN A 250 3.65 12.73 3.29
C GLN A 250 4.08 12.13 1.95
N THR A 251 5.32 12.32 1.52
CA THR A 251 5.88 11.65 0.34
C THR A 251 6.14 10.19 0.65
N ILE A 252 5.27 9.28 0.19
CA ILE A 252 5.34 7.85 0.48
C ILE A 252 5.32 6.97 -0.78
N TYR A 253 5.45 7.58 -1.96
CA TYR A 253 5.44 6.88 -3.26
C TYR A 253 6.78 6.99 -3.99
N SER A 254 7.91 7.18 -3.26
CA SER A 254 9.27 7.22 -3.82
C SER A 254 9.58 5.98 -4.68
N TRP A 255 9.11 4.81 -4.24
CA TRP A 255 9.22 3.57 -4.99
C TRP A 255 8.48 3.55 -6.33
N ARG A 256 7.50 4.45 -6.55
CA ARG A 256 6.82 4.70 -7.83
C ARG A 256 7.45 5.81 -8.65
N GLY A 257 8.55 6.42 -8.19
CA GLY A 257 9.22 7.52 -8.88
C GLY A 257 8.80 8.91 -8.39
N ALA A 258 8.05 9.03 -7.30
CA ALA A 258 7.80 10.32 -6.68
C ALA A 258 9.12 10.95 -6.23
N LYS A 259 9.28 12.25 -6.51
CA LYS A 259 10.51 13.00 -6.19
C LYS A 259 10.18 14.15 -5.24
N PRO A 260 10.55 14.03 -3.95
CA PRO A 260 10.37 15.13 -2.99
C PRO A 260 11.03 16.43 -3.42
N SER A 261 12.08 16.35 -4.25
CA SER A 261 12.81 17.53 -4.72
C SER A 261 11.90 18.53 -5.47
N TYR A 262 10.85 18.07 -6.12
CA TYR A 262 9.93 18.97 -6.84
C TYR A 262 9.23 19.96 -5.92
N ILE A 263 8.77 19.52 -4.75
CA ILE A 263 8.11 20.39 -3.78
C ILE A 263 9.12 21.13 -2.89
N LEU A 264 10.29 20.55 -2.66
CA LEU A 264 11.29 21.12 -1.74
C LEU A 264 12.22 22.13 -2.40
N ARG A 265 12.63 21.92 -3.67
CA ARG A 265 13.74 22.65 -4.30
C ARG A 265 13.51 23.05 -5.74
N ASP A 266 12.82 22.19 -6.52
CA ASP A 266 12.81 22.32 -7.98
C ASP A 266 11.66 23.19 -8.51
N PHE A 267 10.65 23.50 -7.67
CA PHE A 267 9.47 24.25 -8.11
C PHE A 267 9.82 25.64 -8.62
N GLU A 268 10.64 26.39 -7.87
CA GLU A 268 11.08 27.73 -8.24
C GLU A 268 11.90 27.73 -9.54
N ARG A 269 12.70 26.69 -9.79
CA ARG A 269 13.45 26.55 -11.05
C ARG A 269 12.50 26.34 -12.24
N ASP A 270 11.47 25.53 -12.07
CA ASP A 270 10.52 25.17 -13.14
C ASP A 270 9.44 26.25 -13.35
N PHE A 271 9.12 27.01 -12.30
CA PHE A 271 8.12 28.08 -12.27
C PHE A 271 8.66 29.31 -11.52
N PRO A 272 9.54 30.11 -12.17
CA PRO A 272 10.23 31.22 -11.55
C PRO A 272 9.30 32.30 -11.01
N GLY A 273 9.68 32.94 -9.90
CA GLY A 273 8.92 33.99 -9.22
C GLY A 273 7.72 33.46 -8.43
N ALA A 274 7.78 32.22 -8.00
CA ALA A 274 6.74 31.63 -7.19
C ALA A 274 6.69 32.17 -5.77
N HIS A 275 5.49 32.43 -5.26
CA HIS A 275 5.28 32.74 -3.86
C HIS A 275 5.12 31.44 -3.06
N VAL A 276 5.81 31.35 -1.93
CA VAL A 276 5.76 30.19 -1.03
C VAL A 276 4.84 30.47 0.15
N TYR A 277 3.85 29.62 0.34
CA TYR A 277 2.91 29.68 1.47
C TYR A 277 3.04 28.43 2.33
N LYS A 278 2.66 28.57 3.61
CA LYS A 278 2.60 27.45 4.55
C LYS A 278 1.18 27.32 5.11
N LEU A 279 0.66 26.10 5.15
CA LEU A 279 -0.55 25.73 5.89
C LEU A 279 -0.10 24.84 7.07
N THR A 280 0.12 25.44 8.22
CA THR A 280 0.71 24.78 9.38
C THR A 280 -0.33 24.27 10.38
N ARG A 281 -1.58 24.76 10.32
CA ARG A 281 -2.61 24.38 11.27
C ARG A 281 -3.41 23.17 10.80
N THR A 282 -3.48 22.13 11.65
CA THR A 282 -4.33 20.97 11.43
C THR A 282 -5.68 21.13 12.14
N TRP A 283 -6.74 20.73 11.46
CA TRP A 283 -8.11 20.69 12.00
C TRP A 283 -8.56 19.25 12.28
N ARG A 284 -7.68 18.28 12.03
CA ARG A 284 -7.99 16.86 12.12
C ARG A 284 -7.81 16.29 13.51
N TYR A 285 -6.76 16.70 14.23
CA TYR A 285 -6.36 16.14 15.51
C TYR A 285 -5.77 17.18 16.45
N GLY A 286 -5.78 16.84 17.76
CA GLY A 286 -5.38 17.71 18.84
C GLY A 286 -3.88 17.81 19.08
N HIS A 287 -3.53 18.63 20.07
CA HIS A 287 -2.14 19.01 20.40
C HIS A 287 -1.23 17.82 20.74
N ALA A 288 -1.77 16.79 21.43
CA ALA A 288 -0.96 15.61 21.79
C ALA A 288 -0.44 14.89 20.56
N LEU A 289 -1.31 14.59 19.59
CA LEU A 289 -0.90 13.94 18.35
C LEU A 289 -0.05 14.85 17.47
N SER A 290 -0.39 16.13 17.39
CA SER A 290 0.41 17.12 16.67
C SER A 290 1.85 17.15 17.18
N CYS A 291 2.04 17.19 18.48
CA CYS A 291 3.38 17.23 19.11
C CYS A 291 4.14 15.91 18.86
N ALA A 292 3.52 14.74 19.09
CA ALA A 292 4.15 13.46 18.85
C ALA A 292 4.56 13.27 17.38
N ALA A 293 3.69 13.65 16.44
CA ALA A 293 3.95 13.58 15.02
C ALA A 293 5.12 14.50 14.59
N ASN A 294 5.21 15.69 15.16
CA ASN A 294 6.34 16.59 14.93
C ASN A 294 7.65 15.99 15.46
N TYR A 295 7.65 15.38 16.66
CA TYR A 295 8.86 14.72 17.17
C TYR A 295 9.36 13.63 16.22
N VAL A 296 8.46 12.80 15.69
CA VAL A 296 8.83 11.76 14.72
C VAL A 296 9.39 12.39 13.46
N ILE A 297 8.63 13.28 12.80
CA ILE A 297 8.97 13.72 11.44
C ILE A 297 10.18 14.67 11.39
N THR A 298 10.48 15.39 12.47
CA THR A 298 11.68 16.23 12.55
C THR A 298 12.98 15.43 12.63
N GLY A 299 12.91 14.10 12.79
CA GLY A 299 14.04 13.21 12.59
C GLY A 299 14.50 13.09 11.13
N ASN A 300 13.69 13.55 10.15
CA ASN A 300 14.10 13.66 8.75
C ASN A 300 14.82 14.97 8.50
N THR A 301 15.85 14.91 7.65
CA THR A 301 16.67 16.08 7.28
C THR A 301 16.21 16.72 5.98
N ASP A 302 15.77 15.91 4.98
CA ASP A 302 15.28 16.40 3.69
C ASP A 302 13.76 16.70 3.76
N ARG A 303 13.45 17.86 4.38
CA ARG A 303 12.08 18.34 4.57
C ARG A 303 11.99 19.85 4.64
N ALA A 304 10.79 20.38 4.37
CA ALA A 304 10.52 21.81 4.57
C ALA A 304 10.49 22.18 6.07
N SER A 305 11.02 23.34 6.39
CA SER A 305 10.97 23.87 7.77
C SER A 305 9.53 24.28 8.13
N LYS A 306 8.75 23.33 8.65
CA LYS A 306 7.40 23.53 9.15
C LYS A 306 7.09 22.58 10.31
N LEU A 307 6.20 22.99 11.19
CA LEU A 307 5.59 22.15 12.23
C LEU A 307 4.09 22.05 11.97
N CYS A 308 3.51 20.92 12.32
CA CYS A 308 2.06 20.74 12.32
C CYS A 308 1.51 21.22 13.67
N ILE A 309 0.66 22.26 13.68
CA ILE A 309 0.11 22.84 14.88
C ILE A 309 -1.39 22.56 14.93
N SER A 310 -1.90 22.02 16.04
CA SER A 310 -3.33 21.82 16.21
C SER A 310 -4.08 23.17 16.23
N GLY A 311 -5.13 23.28 15.44
CA GLY A 311 -6.03 24.46 15.44
C GLY A 311 -6.98 24.47 16.65
N ASP A 312 -7.52 25.63 16.98
CA ASP A 312 -8.34 25.84 18.18
C ASP A 312 -9.63 25.00 18.21
N HIS A 313 -10.13 24.60 17.04
CA HIS A 313 -11.34 23.77 16.89
C HIS A 313 -11.04 22.32 16.51
N ALA A 314 -9.77 21.91 16.53
CA ALA A 314 -9.41 20.52 16.31
C ALA A 314 -9.91 19.64 17.47
N PRO A 315 -10.33 18.40 17.22
CA PRO A 315 -10.77 17.50 18.29
C PRO A 315 -9.62 17.19 19.24
N HIS A 316 -9.96 16.93 20.51
CA HIS A 316 -8.99 16.30 21.42
C HIS A 316 -8.60 14.94 20.88
N THR A 317 -7.31 14.59 20.94
CA THR A 317 -6.79 13.31 20.47
C THR A 317 -5.94 12.68 21.56
N ASP A 318 -6.32 11.49 21.97
CA ASP A 318 -5.52 10.66 22.89
C ASP A 318 -4.60 9.72 22.12
N ILE A 319 -3.45 9.40 22.74
CA ILE A 319 -2.47 8.46 22.19
C ILE A 319 -2.15 7.42 23.24
N ALA A 320 -2.14 6.15 22.87
CA ALA A 320 -1.71 5.05 23.74
C ALA A 320 -0.74 4.13 23.01
N ILE A 321 0.29 3.67 23.74
CA ILE A 321 1.12 2.53 23.34
C ILE A 321 0.68 1.36 24.21
N GLU A 322 0.35 0.24 23.56
CA GLU A 322 -0.10 -0.99 24.21
C GLU A 322 0.78 -2.16 23.75
N TRP A 323 0.93 -3.16 24.62
CA TRP A 323 1.66 -4.36 24.25
C TRP A 323 0.84 -5.24 23.32
N GLU A 324 1.39 -5.56 22.17
CA GLU A 324 0.74 -6.42 21.17
C GLU A 324 0.84 -7.89 21.62
N ALA A 325 -0.31 -8.49 21.91
CA ALA A 325 -0.38 -9.92 22.13
C ALA A 325 -0.35 -10.66 20.79
N THR A 326 0.41 -11.74 20.72
CA THR A 326 0.59 -12.54 19.49
C THR A 326 -0.69 -13.21 19.00
N ASP A 327 -1.69 -13.37 19.87
CA ASP A 327 -3.00 -13.98 19.58
C ASP A 327 -4.08 -12.96 19.15
N GLY A 328 -3.75 -11.67 19.07
CA GLY A 328 -4.68 -10.59 18.71
C GLY A 328 -5.61 -10.15 19.85
N THR A 329 -5.47 -10.66 21.07
CA THR A 329 -6.37 -10.29 22.20
C THR A 329 -6.28 -8.82 22.57
N THR A 330 -5.11 -8.18 22.43
CA THR A 330 -4.96 -6.73 22.68
C THR A 330 -5.80 -5.92 21.72
N LEU A 331 -5.81 -6.27 20.43
CA LEU A 331 -6.65 -5.62 19.43
C LEU A 331 -8.13 -5.72 19.78
N LEU A 332 -8.61 -6.90 20.16
CA LEU A 332 -10.00 -7.13 20.55
C LEU A 332 -10.39 -6.31 21.79
N LYS A 333 -9.53 -6.24 22.82
CA LYS A 333 -9.76 -5.40 24.01
C LYS A 333 -9.92 -3.92 23.64
N ILE A 334 -9.09 -3.42 22.73
CA ILE A 334 -9.16 -2.02 22.26
C ILE A 334 -10.46 -1.78 21.49
N ILE A 335 -10.85 -2.69 20.60
CA ILE A 335 -12.11 -2.60 19.86
C ILE A 335 -13.29 -2.56 20.81
N ASN A 336 -13.37 -3.49 21.77
CA ASN A 336 -14.44 -3.53 22.76
C ASN A 336 -14.48 -2.26 23.62
N LYS A 337 -13.33 -1.78 24.09
CA LYS A 337 -13.23 -0.50 24.82
C LYS A 337 -13.77 0.68 24.04
N TRP A 338 -13.53 0.74 22.71
CA TRP A 338 -14.06 1.78 21.84
C TRP A 338 -15.59 1.69 21.70
N LEU A 339 -16.10 0.47 21.49
CA LEU A 339 -17.54 0.21 21.36
C LEU A 339 -18.29 0.47 22.66
N ASP A 340 -17.76 0.02 23.81
CA ASP A 340 -18.32 0.27 25.13
C ASP A 340 -18.37 1.78 25.47
N GLY A 341 -17.40 2.55 24.93
CA GLY A 341 -17.39 4.00 25.02
C GLY A 341 -18.38 4.71 24.08
N GLY A 342 -19.26 3.97 23.37
CA GLY A 342 -20.27 4.51 22.46
C GLY A 342 -19.76 4.80 21.05
N GLY A 343 -18.54 4.37 20.71
CA GLY A 343 -18.02 4.45 19.35
C GLY A 343 -18.61 3.40 18.42
N LYS A 344 -18.48 3.57 17.12
CA LYS A 344 -18.94 2.63 16.09
C LYS A 344 -17.80 1.78 15.57
N ILE A 345 -18.10 0.57 15.09
CA ILE A 345 -17.11 -0.31 14.44
C ILE A 345 -16.52 0.34 13.19
N THR A 346 -17.30 1.13 12.46
CA THR A 346 -16.89 1.89 11.27
C THR A 346 -15.95 3.05 11.56
N ASP A 347 -15.85 3.46 12.83
CA ASP A 347 -14.91 4.51 13.27
C ASP A 347 -13.47 3.99 13.35
N ILE A 348 -13.27 2.66 13.32
CA ILE A 348 -12.00 2.03 13.60
C ILE A 348 -11.27 1.69 12.30
N ALA A 349 -9.98 2.07 12.23
CA ALA A 349 -9.05 1.58 11.23
C ALA A 349 -7.86 0.86 11.89
N VAL A 350 -7.57 -0.34 11.44
CA VAL A 350 -6.34 -1.07 11.76
C VAL A 350 -5.35 -0.86 10.63
N LEU A 351 -4.22 -0.24 10.93
CA LEU A 351 -3.18 0.08 9.96
C LEU A 351 -1.96 -0.83 10.12
N VAL A 352 -1.50 -1.37 9.01
CA VAL A 352 -0.33 -2.27 8.96
C VAL A 352 0.71 -1.76 7.97
N ARG A 353 1.98 -2.01 8.26
CA ARG A 353 3.05 -1.76 7.28
C ARG A 353 3.02 -2.79 6.16
N THR A 354 2.87 -4.08 6.53
CA THR A 354 2.68 -5.22 5.63
C THR A 354 1.50 -6.07 6.14
N TYR A 355 0.78 -6.71 5.23
CA TYR A 355 -0.40 -7.49 5.60
C TYR A 355 -0.07 -8.77 6.37
N SER A 356 1.12 -9.31 6.23
CA SER A 356 1.61 -10.44 7.04
C SER A 356 1.50 -10.19 8.53
N LYS A 357 1.75 -8.95 8.96
CA LYS A 357 1.64 -8.56 10.38
C LYS A 357 0.20 -8.55 10.91
N SER A 358 -0.81 -8.58 10.03
CA SER A 358 -2.21 -8.66 10.44
C SER A 358 -2.77 -10.08 10.56
N ALA A 359 -2.01 -11.11 10.20
CA ALA A 359 -2.53 -12.47 10.05
C ALA A 359 -3.18 -13.00 11.34
N PHE A 360 -2.51 -12.88 12.49
CA PHE A 360 -3.06 -13.28 13.77
C PHE A 360 -4.27 -12.43 14.18
N SER A 361 -4.21 -11.12 13.92
CA SER A 361 -5.33 -10.20 14.17
C SER A 361 -6.55 -10.55 13.31
N GLN A 362 -6.36 -10.97 12.05
CA GLN A 362 -7.46 -11.44 11.20
C GLN A 362 -8.15 -12.67 11.79
N PHE A 363 -7.37 -13.66 12.26
CA PHE A 363 -7.95 -14.84 12.91
C PHE A 363 -8.67 -14.49 14.21
N ALA A 364 -8.12 -13.60 15.04
CA ALA A 364 -8.78 -13.15 16.26
C ALA A 364 -10.14 -12.49 15.96
N LEU A 365 -10.18 -11.59 14.97
CA LEU A 365 -11.42 -10.93 14.55
C LEU A 365 -12.46 -11.93 13.99
N LEU A 366 -12.02 -12.88 13.16
CA LEU A 366 -12.89 -13.93 12.62
C LEU A 366 -13.48 -14.80 13.73
N LYS A 367 -12.66 -15.21 14.68
CA LYS A 367 -13.06 -16.07 15.80
C LYS A 367 -14.12 -15.42 16.69
N GLU A 368 -13.94 -14.13 16.99
CA GLU A 368 -14.86 -13.36 17.83
C GLU A 368 -16.02 -12.72 17.04
N GLY A 369 -16.15 -13.01 15.76
CA GLY A 369 -17.23 -12.51 14.93
C GLY A 369 -17.23 -10.99 14.74
N VAL A 370 -16.05 -10.36 14.77
CA VAL A 370 -15.89 -8.92 14.54
C VAL A 370 -15.76 -8.67 13.05
N PRO A 371 -16.71 -7.92 12.41
CA PRO A 371 -16.67 -7.70 10.98
C PRO A 371 -15.55 -6.72 10.59
N PHE A 372 -14.77 -7.08 9.57
CA PHE A 372 -13.70 -6.24 9.05
C PHE A 372 -13.60 -6.31 7.53
N ARG A 373 -13.15 -5.22 6.93
CA ARG A 373 -12.83 -5.11 5.51
C ARG A 373 -11.33 -5.03 5.31
N LEU A 374 -10.81 -5.92 4.50
CA LEU A 374 -9.43 -5.90 4.04
C LEU A 374 -9.32 -5.18 2.70
N GLU A 375 -8.56 -4.09 2.67
CA GLU A 375 -8.28 -3.35 1.44
C GLU A 375 -6.93 -3.80 0.88
N GLY A 376 -6.88 -4.77 0.00
CA GLY A 376 -5.59 -5.27 -0.52
C GLY A 376 -5.69 -6.37 -1.58
N GLY A 377 -6.89 -6.88 -1.83
CA GLY A 377 -7.13 -8.01 -2.73
C GLY A 377 -7.12 -9.37 -2.01
N GLU A 378 -7.39 -10.45 -2.76
CA GLU A 378 -7.60 -11.79 -2.21
C GLU A 378 -6.37 -12.36 -1.47
N ASN A 379 -5.15 -12.06 -1.94
CA ASN A 379 -3.92 -12.64 -1.38
C ASN A 379 -3.53 -12.10 0.00
N VAL A 380 -4.21 -11.10 0.53
CA VAL A 380 -3.93 -10.52 1.87
C VAL A 380 -4.84 -11.07 2.96
N SER A 381 -5.94 -11.72 2.59
CA SER A 381 -6.83 -12.43 3.50
C SER A 381 -6.23 -13.80 3.85
N VAL A 382 -6.16 -14.12 5.13
CA VAL A 382 -5.59 -15.41 5.59
C VAL A 382 -6.35 -16.61 5.04
N LEU A 383 -7.69 -16.55 4.90
CA LEU A 383 -8.50 -17.66 4.41
C LEU A 383 -8.58 -17.73 2.87
N GLU A 384 -8.20 -16.67 2.17
CA GLU A 384 -8.20 -16.62 0.69
C GLU A 384 -6.80 -16.73 0.09
N ASN A 385 -5.77 -16.68 0.94
CA ASN A 385 -4.39 -16.88 0.52
C ASN A 385 -4.25 -18.20 -0.22
N GLN A 386 -3.66 -18.20 -1.40
CA GLN A 386 -3.56 -19.37 -2.27
C GLN A 386 -2.90 -20.59 -1.60
N TRP A 387 -1.91 -20.37 -0.70
CA TRP A 387 -1.22 -21.44 0.01
C TRP A 387 -2.08 -22.03 1.11
N VAL A 388 -2.79 -21.19 1.85
CA VAL A 388 -3.78 -21.63 2.87
C VAL A 388 -4.93 -22.36 2.20
N VAL A 389 -5.43 -21.86 1.06
CA VAL A 389 -6.48 -22.53 0.26
C VAL A 389 -6.00 -23.89 -0.24
N CYS A 390 -4.75 -24.00 -0.70
CA CYS A 390 -4.15 -25.28 -1.06
C CYS A 390 -4.13 -26.25 0.12
N LEU A 391 -3.63 -25.86 1.28
CA LEU A 391 -3.57 -26.69 2.47
C LEU A 391 -4.96 -27.13 2.96
N LEU A 392 -5.93 -26.23 2.98
CA LEU A 392 -7.33 -26.56 3.29
C LEU A 392 -7.94 -27.54 2.27
N GLY A 393 -7.59 -27.40 0.99
CA GLY A 393 -7.96 -28.34 -0.04
C GLY A 393 -7.41 -29.75 0.20
N TRP A 394 -6.14 -29.85 0.60
CA TRP A 394 -5.52 -31.11 0.98
C TRP A 394 -6.15 -31.74 2.24
N LEU A 395 -6.48 -30.95 3.25
CA LEU A 395 -7.22 -31.41 4.41
C LEU A 395 -8.65 -31.89 4.02
N SER A 396 -9.29 -31.22 3.05
CA SER A 396 -10.59 -31.64 2.50
C SER A 396 -10.50 -32.95 1.73
N LEU A 397 -9.42 -33.19 0.98
CA LEU A 397 -9.12 -34.49 0.34
C LEU A 397 -8.92 -35.57 1.39
N ALA A 398 -8.18 -35.28 2.47
CA ALA A 398 -7.94 -36.20 3.55
C ALA A 398 -9.26 -36.58 4.27
N ALA A 399 -10.17 -35.62 4.46
CA ALA A 399 -11.49 -35.81 5.08
C ALA A 399 -12.52 -36.52 4.16
N GLY A 400 -12.18 -36.73 2.87
CA GLY A 400 -13.11 -37.25 1.88
C GLY A 400 -14.23 -36.29 1.47
N ARG A 401 -14.02 -34.96 1.64
CA ARG A 401 -15.01 -33.94 1.25
C ARG A 401 -14.83 -33.44 -0.18
N LEU A 402 -13.63 -33.54 -0.70
CA LEU A 402 -13.29 -33.19 -2.09
C LEU A 402 -12.94 -34.48 -2.84
N ALA A 403 -13.52 -34.66 -4.01
CA ALA A 403 -13.31 -35.85 -4.85
C ALA A 403 -13.60 -37.16 -4.11
N GLU A 404 -14.71 -37.24 -3.36
CA GLU A 404 -15.06 -38.38 -2.53
C GLU A 404 -15.45 -39.60 -3.34
N ARG A 405 -16.14 -39.40 -4.46
CA ARG A 405 -16.63 -40.47 -5.35
C ARG A 405 -16.22 -40.20 -6.80
N PRO A 406 -15.94 -41.27 -7.56
CA PRO A 406 -15.70 -41.12 -8.98
C PRO A 406 -17.01 -40.69 -9.68
N TYR A 407 -16.84 -39.88 -10.72
CA TYR A 407 -17.98 -39.43 -11.54
C TYR A 407 -18.38 -40.55 -12.52
N ALA A 408 -19.66 -40.81 -12.60
CA ALA A 408 -20.23 -41.68 -13.66
C ALA A 408 -20.26 -40.86 -14.96
N GLY A 409 -19.23 -40.98 -15.79
CA GLY A 409 -19.06 -40.21 -17.00
C GLY A 409 -17.98 -39.11 -16.87
N GLU A 410 -18.12 -38.06 -17.65
CA GLU A 410 -17.17 -36.92 -17.57
C GLU A 410 -17.47 -36.05 -16.35
N PRO A 411 -16.45 -35.75 -15.50
CA PRO A 411 -16.59 -34.84 -14.40
C PRO A 411 -16.94 -33.42 -14.90
N ASP A 412 -17.76 -32.69 -14.14
CA ASP A 412 -18.06 -31.30 -14.43
C ASP A 412 -16.82 -30.40 -14.27
N ASN A 413 -16.80 -29.30 -15.00
CA ASN A 413 -15.65 -28.39 -14.99
C ASN A 413 -15.39 -27.77 -13.62
N GLY A 414 -16.41 -27.56 -12.78
CA GLY A 414 -16.25 -26.98 -11.43
C GLY A 414 -15.43 -27.92 -10.54
N SER A 415 -15.82 -29.21 -10.48
CA SER A 415 -15.07 -30.22 -9.69
C SER A 415 -13.63 -30.41 -10.19
N VAL A 416 -13.42 -30.34 -11.51
CA VAL A 416 -12.06 -30.40 -12.09
C VAL A 416 -11.24 -29.17 -11.68
N TYR A 417 -11.85 -27.99 -11.67
CA TYR A 417 -11.19 -26.75 -11.21
C TYR A 417 -10.81 -26.80 -9.74
N GLU A 418 -11.71 -27.25 -8.88
CA GLU A 418 -11.44 -27.38 -7.44
C GLU A 418 -10.29 -28.34 -7.18
N LEU A 419 -10.34 -29.53 -7.75
CA LEU A 419 -9.27 -30.51 -7.59
C LEU A 419 -7.93 -29.98 -8.14
N ARG A 420 -7.93 -29.28 -9.26
CA ARG A 420 -6.74 -28.69 -9.86
C ARG A 420 -6.10 -27.65 -8.94
N ARG A 421 -6.87 -26.79 -8.27
CA ARG A 421 -6.35 -25.79 -7.31
C ARG A 421 -5.56 -26.44 -6.17
N VAL A 422 -5.87 -27.68 -5.84
CA VAL A 422 -5.21 -28.46 -4.79
C VAL A 422 -4.02 -29.23 -5.33
N LEU A 423 -4.19 -29.99 -6.41
CA LEU A 423 -3.16 -30.90 -6.93
C LEU A 423 -2.03 -30.19 -7.68
N ASP A 424 -2.30 -29.10 -8.39
CA ASP A 424 -1.31 -28.32 -9.12
C ASP A 424 -0.61 -27.27 -8.25
N MET A 425 -0.81 -27.32 -6.95
CA MET A 425 -0.16 -26.42 -6.03
C MET A 425 0.55 -27.18 -4.89
N PRO A 426 1.87 -26.94 -4.67
CA PRO A 426 2.80 -26.20 -5.54
C PRO A 426 2.85 -26.78 -6.95
N ALA A 427 3.16 -25.92 -7.95
CA ALA A 427 3.05 -26.29 -9.36
C ALA A 427 3.79 -27.59 -9.71
N LEU A 428 3.09 -28.52 -10.32
CA LEU A 428 3.66 -29.78 -10.82
C LEU A 428 4.57 -29.57 -12.05
N GLY A 429 4.36 -28.51 -12.80
CA GLY A 429 5.04 -28.23 -14.07
C GLY A 429 4.28 -28.70 -15.30
N LEU A 430 3.02 -29.08 -15.13
CA LEU A 430 2.10 -29.38 -16.23
C LEU A 430 1.62 -28.08 -16.92
N SER A 431 1.31 -28.19 -18.22
CA SER A 431 0.53 -27.14 -18.89
C SER A 431 -0.86 -27.04 -18.26
N ARG A 432 -1.59 -25.95 -18.55
CA ARG A 432 -2.98 -25.79 -18.08
C ARG A 432 -3.87 -26.97 -18.53
N GLU A 433 -3.72 -27.37 -19.78
CA GLU A 433 -4.47 -28.50 -20.35
C GLU A 433 -4.06 -29.84 -19.71
N GLY A 434 -2.76 -30.04 -19.49
CA GLY A 434 -2.25 -31.24 -18.81
C GLY A 434 -2.73 -31.35 -17.36
N SER A 435 -2.77 -30.25 -16.60
CA SER A 435 -3.31 -30.22 -15.23
C SER A 435 -4.81 -30.54 -15.22
N PHE A 436 -5.58 -30.02 -16.20
CA PHE A 436 -7.01 -30.35 -16.37
C PHE A 436 -7.19 -31.82 -16.69
N ALA A 437 -6.41 -32.36 -17.64
CA ALA A 437 -6.49 -33.75 -18.04
C ALA A 437 -6.16 -34.70 -16.88
N LEU A 438 -5.14 -34.37 -16.06
CA LEU A 438 -4.81 -35.11 -14.84
C LEU A 438 -6.01 -35.17 -13.89
N CYS A 439 -6.58 -34.02 -13.55
CA CYS A 439 -7.71 -33.95 -12.61
C CYS A 439 -8.94 -34.68 -13.14
N LYS A 440 -9.24 -34.54 -14.45
CA LYS A 440 -10.35 -35.25 -15.11
C LYS A 440 -10.13 -36.76 -15.04
N THR A 441 -8.92 -37.23 -15.34
CA THR A 441 -8.56 -38.67 -15.24
C THR A 441 -8.73 -39.20 -13.81
N VAL A 442 -8.22 -38.44 -12.81
CA VAL A 442 -8.33 -38.85 -11.41
C VAL A 442 -9.78 -38.95 -10.96
N LEU A 443 -10.65 -37.97 -11.32
CA LEU A 443 -12.06 -37.94 -10.94
C LEU A 443 -12.89 -39.03 -11.63
N SER A 444 -12.51 -39.48 -12.83
CA SER A 444 -13.24 -40.49 -13.59
C SER A 444 -12.88 -41.94 -13.21
N MET A 445 -11.82 -42.16 -12.44
CA MET A 445 -11.38 -43.51 -12.10
C MET A 445 -12.17 -44.07 -10.90
N PRO A 446 -12.53 -45.35 -10.91
CA PRO A 446 -13.20 -46.02 -9.78
C PRO A 446 -12.39 -45.93 -8.48
N ASN A 447 -11.07 -46.13 -8.58
CA ASN A 447 -10.11 -45.79 -7.53
C ASN A 447 -9.31 -44.58 -7.99
N GLN A 448 -9.60 -43.43 -7.40
CA GLN A 448 -8.99 -42.15 -7.77
C GLN A 448 -7.45 -42.16 -7.65
N MET A 449 -6.90 -42.98 -6.73
CA MET A 449 -5.45 -43.10 -6.55
C MET A 449 -4.78 -43.72 -7.77
N ASP A 450 -5.49 -44.63 -8.48
CA ASP A 450 -4.99 -45.27 -9.71
C ASP A 450 -5.00 -44.28 -10.89
N GLY A 451 -5.77 -43.20 -10.81
CA GLY A 451 -5.85 -42.16 -11.82
C GLY A 451 -4.49 -41.48 -12.08
N PHE A 452 -3.68 -41.28 -11.03
CA PHE A 452 -2.33 -40.73 -11.18
C PHE A 452 -1.43 -41.66 -11.98
N ALA A 453 -1.42 -42.95 -11.66
CA ALA A 453 -0.63 -43.94 -12.38
C ALA A 453 -1.15 -44.16 -13.82
N HIS A 454 -2.46 -44.09 -14.00
CA HIS A 454 -3.09 -44.16 -15.32
C HIS A 454 -2.68 -42.95 -16.18
N PHE A 455 -2.79 -41.74 -15.65
CA PHE A 455 -2.39 -40.52 -16.35
C PHE A 455 -0.91 -40.56 -16.78
N VAL A 456 -0.01 -40.97 -15.90
CA VAL A 456 1.41 -41.11 -16.23
C VAL A 456 1.63 -42.14 -17.38
N ARG A 457 0.93 -43.28 -17.33
CA ARG A 457 1.04 -44.32 -18.36
C ARG A 457 0.42 -43.99 -19.72
N SER A 458 -0.57 -43.06 -19.74
CA SER A 458 -1.25 -42.65 -20.97
C SER A 458 -0.40 -41.84 -21.95
N GLY A 459 0.85 -41.52 -21.58
CA GLY A 459 1.79 -40.81 -22.46
C GLY A 459 1.45 -39.33 -22.69
N LEU A 460 0.42 -38.78 -21.97
CA LEU A 460 0.08 -37.36 -22.00
C LEU A 460 1.16 -36.47 -21.38
N THR A 461 2.21 -37.09 -20.82
CA THR A 461 3.42 -36.46 -20.31
C THR A 461 4.56 -36.70 -21.30
N ASN A 462 4.56 -36.08 -22.45
CA ASN A 462 5.69 -36.12 -23.41
C ASN A 462 6.95 -35.41 -22.86
N GLN A 463 7.10 -35.33 -21.54
CA GLN A 463 8.22 -34.64 -20.88
C GLN A 463 8.91 -35.52 -19.82
N GLU A 464 10.20 -35.39 -19.77
CA GLU A 464 11.24 -35.92 -18.85
C GLU A 464 10.74 -36.63 -17.57
N GLY A 465 11.39 -37.77 -17.24
CA GLY A 465 11.06 -38.68 -16.13
C GLY A 465 10.83 -38.08 -14.75
N ASN A 466 11.29 -36.83 -14.51
CA ASN A 466 11.08 -36.07 -13.29
C ASN A 466 9.61 -35.61 -13.10
N LEU A 467 8.88 -35.35 -14.19
CA LEU A 467 7.46 -34.91 -14.09
C LEU A 467 6.54 -36.08 -13.71
N SER A 468 6.78 -37.25 -14.30
CA SER A 468 6.03 -38.48 -13.97
C SER A 468 6.18 -38.85 -12.50
N GLU A 469 7.40 -38.73 -11.95
CA GLU A 469 7.65 -38.98 -10.53
C GLU A 469 6.92 -38.00 -9.63
N LYS A 470 6.92 -36.70 -9.95
CA LYS A 470 6.16 -35.70 -9.19
C LYS A 470 4.65 -35.98 -9.15
N ILE A 471 4.07 -36.37 -10.28
CA ILE A 471 2.65 -36.73 -10.35
C ILE A 471 2.36 -37.95 -9.48
N TYR A 472 3.23 -38.97 -9.58
CA TYR A 472 3.11 -40.18 -8.78
C TYR A 472 3.22 -39.92 -7.27
N GLN A 473 4.13 -39.07 -6.86
CA GLN A 473 4.29 -38.64 -5.46
C GLN A 473 3.06 -37.89 -4.95
N ARG A 474 2.36 -37.09 -5.79
CA ARG A 474 1.06 -36.48 -5.41
C ARG A 474 0.00 -37.53 -5.07
N GLY A 475 -0.11 -38.57 -5.87
CA GLY A 475 -1.04 -39.68 -5.59
C GLY A 475 -0.68 -40.43 -4.30
N LYS A 476 0.61 -40.71 -4.07
CA LYS A 476 1.08 -41.31 -2.82
C LYS A 476 0.78 -40.44 -1.60
N LEU A 477 1.01 -39.12 -1.72
CA LEU A 477 0.71 -38.18 -0.65
C LEU A 477 -0.78 -38.18 -0.32
N TRP A 478 -1.65 -38.11 -1.33
CA TRP A 478 -3.09 -38.18 -1.11
C TRP A 478 -3.49 -39.46 -0.36
N LYS A 479 -3.00 -40.64 -0.83
CA LYS A 479 -3.27 -41.91 -0.15
C LYS A 479 -2.82 -41.90 1.31
N LYS A 480 -1.61 -41.36 1.58
CA LYS A 480 -1.03 -41.23 2.92
C LYS A 480 -1.89 -40.37 3.84
N VAL A 481 -2.23 -39.15 3.42
CA VAL A 481 -2.98 -38.22 4.28
C VAL A 481 -4.42 -38.70 4.53
N ARG A 482 -5.04 -39.39 3.56
CA ARG A 482 -6.35 -39.99 3.73
C ARG A 482 -6.32 -41.16 4.73
N SER A 483 -5.29 -41.98 4.70
CA SER A 483 -5.08 -43.04 5.68
C SER A 483 -4.87 -42.48 7.09
N LEU A 484 -4.04 -41.44 7.23
CA LEU A 484 -3.75 -40.80 8.51
C LEU A 484 -4.97 -40.09 9.11
N ALA A 485 -5.82 -39.50 8.27
CA ALA A 485 -7.05 -38.86 8.73
C ALA A 485 -8.08 -39.81 9.39
N GLY A 486 -7.91 -41.12 9.19
CA GLY A 486 -8.70 -42.16 9.86
C GLY A 486 -8.09 -42.68 11.17
N VAL A 487 -6.92 -42.22 11.56
CA VAL A 487 -6.20 -42.63 12.77
C VAL A 487 -6.56 -41.68 13.92
N ALA A 488 -7.10 -42.21 15.00
CA ALA A 488 -7.61 -41.41 16.13
C ALA A 488 -6.55 -40.57 16.84
N GLU A 489 -5.31 -41.01 16.85
CA GLU A 489 -4.16 -40.34 17.48
C GLU A 489 -3.57 -39.22 16.64
N VAL A 490 -3.94 -39.07 15.38
CA VAL A 490 -3.42 -38.05 14.48
C VAL A 490 -4.34 -36.83 14.49
N SER A 491 -3.86 -35.74 15.01
CA SER A 491 -4.61 -34.48 15.07
C SER A 491 -4.67 -33.81 13.67
N THR A 492 -5.59 -32.85 13.52
CA THR A 492 -5.64 -32.01 12.31
C THR A 492 -4.34 -31.22 12.11
N PHE A 493 -3.68 -30.82 13.20
CA PHE A 493 -2.41 -30.10 13.14
C PHE A 493 -1.27 -31.01 12.62
N ASP A 494 -1.18 -32.25 13.12
CA ASP A 494 -0.18 -33.23 12.65
C ASP A 494 -0.32 -33.50 11.14
N LEU A 495 -1.57 -33.62 10.65
CA LEU A 495 -1.84 -33.74 9.20
C LEU A 495 -1.38 -32.51 8.43
N LEU A 496 -1.64 -31.33 8.95
CA LEU A 496 -1.25 -30.06 8.33
C LEU A 496 0.29 -29.93 8.27
N GLU A 497 0.98 -30.23 9.36
CA GLU A 497 2.44 -30.18 9.43
C GLU A 497 3.07 -31.14 8.40
N GLN A 498 2.56 -32.37 8.32
CA GLN A 498 3.01 -33.33 7.31
C GLN A 498 2.76 -32.85 5.89
N LEU A 499 1.64 -32.17 5.62
CA LEU A 499 1.36 -31.57 4.31
C LEU A 499 2.33 -30.44 3.96
N VAL A 500 2.59 -29.54 4.90
CA VAL A 500 3.55 -28.44 4.72
C VAL A 500 4.93 -28.96 4.36
N LEU A 501 5.40 -29.98 5.08
CA LEU A 501 6.70 -30.63 4.83
C LEU A 501 6.71 -31.39 3.49
N ALA A 502 5.73 -32.28 3.24
CA ALA A 502 5.70 -33.12 2.04
C ALA A 502 5.54 -32.32 0.75
N LEU A 503 4.86 -31.20 0.79
CA LEU A 503 4.68 -30.29 -0.34
C LEU A 503 5.80 -29.26 -0.46
N ASN A 504 6.74 -29.21 0.49
CA ASN A 504 7.78 -28.19 0.56
C ASN A 504 7.19 -26.77 0.40
N ILE A 505 6.12 -26.46 1.16
CA ILE A 505 5.34 -25.22 1.00
C ILE A 505 6.23 -23.99 1.13
N GLU A 506 7.04 -23.90 2.19
CA GLU A 506 7.95 -22.79 2.42
C GLU A 506 8.85 -22.52 1.21
N ARG A 507 9.63 -23.53 0.79
CA ARG A 507 10.51 -23.40 -0.38
C ARG A 507 9.74 -23.02 -1.65
N SER A 508 8.53 -23.54 -1.79
CA SER A 508 7.68 -23.27 -2.97
C SER A 508 7.17 -21.83 -2.97
N ILE A 509 6.87 -21.28 -1.79
CA ILE A 509 6.52 -19.86 -1.59
C ILE A 509 7.67 -18.98 -2.07
N TYR A 510 8.87 -19.17 -1.53
CA TYR A 510 10.03 -18.35 -1.89
C TYR A 510 10.41 -18.48 -3.36
N LYS A 511 10.25 -19.67 -3.95
CA LYS A 511 10.48 -19.87 -5.39
C LYS A 511 9.45 -19.16 -6.27
N ALA A 512 8.19 -19.06 -5.83
CA ALA A 512 7.12 -18.41 -6.55
C ALA A 512 7.08 -16.89 -6.32
N ALA A 513 7.64 -16.43 -5.21
CA ALA A 513 7.61 -15.03 -4.82
C ALA A 513 8.44 -14.15 -5.75
N SER A 514 7.99 -12.91 -5.94
CA SER A 514 8.70 -11.90 -6.73
C SER A 514 9.94 -11.34 -6.03
N SER A 515 9.96 -11.42 -4.69
CA SER A 515 11.08 -11.01 -3.84
C SER A 515 11.11 -11.84 -2.56
N GLN A 516 12.22 -11.78 -1.82
CA GLN A 516 12.34 -12.42 -0.49
C GLN A 516 11.24 -11.93 0.44
N GLU A 517 10.99 -10.62 0.51
CA GLU A 517 9.95 -9.99 1.33
C GLU A 517 8.53 -10.50 0.98
N ALA A 518 8.23 -10.62 -0.32
CA ALA A 518 6.96 -11.21 -0.75
C ALA A 518 6.84 -12.68 -0.33
N GLY A 519 7.96 -13.40 -0.30
CA GLY A 519 8.04 -14.75 0.26
C GLY A 519 7.78 -14.77 1.76
N ASP A 520 8.45 -13.90 2.51
CA ASP A 520 8.27 -13.75 3.96
C ASP A 520 6.82 -13.42 4.32
N ASP A 521 6.18 -12.51 3.58
CA ASP A 521 4.77 -12.17 3.77
C ASP A 521 3.85 -13.38 3.56
N GLN A 522 4.04 -14.13 2.48
CA GLN A 522 3.22 -15.30 2.20
C GLN A 522 3.46 -16.44 3.21
N TRP A 523 4.71 -16.64 3.61
CA TRP A 523 5.06 -17.64 4.61
C TRP A 523 4.47 -17.31 5.99
N ALA A 524 4.51 -16.04 6.41
CA ALA A 524 3.91 -15.58 7.66
C ALA A 524 2.39 -15.86 7.73
N LEU A 525 1.66 -15.75 6.61
CA LEU A 525 0.24 -16.12 6.54
C LEU A 525 0.03 -17.63 6.76
N VAL A 526 0.91 -18.47 6.21
CA VAL A 526 0.85 -19.93 6.42
C VAL A 526 1.17 -20.28 7.88
N VAL A 527 2.19 -19.66 8.47
CA VAL A 527 2.55 -19.85 9.89
C VAL A 527 1.41 -19.46 10.81
N ALA A 528 0.76 -18.32 10.55
CA ALA A 528 -0.41 -17.89 11.32
C ALA A 528 -1.58 -18.87 11.18
N PHE A 529 -1.79 -19.42 9.99
CA PHE A 529 -2.79 -20.46 9.77
C PHE A 529 -2.44 -21.74 10.54
N MET A 530 -1.17 -22.19 10.52
CA MET A 530 -0.75 -23.37 11.31
C MET A 530 -1.00 -23.16 12.80
N ALA A 531 -0.60 -22.03 13.35
CA ALA A 531 -0.84 -21.70 14.75
C ALA A 531 -2.35 -21.65 15.09
N TYR A 532 -3.17 -21.13 14.17
CA TYR A 532 -4.62 -21.16 14.33
C TYR A 532 -5.19 -22.58 14.38
N VAL A 533 -4.72 -23.46 13.49
CA VAL A 533 -5.12 -24.88 13.45
C VAL A 533 -4.73 -25.57 14.75
N GLU A 534 -3.50 -25.39 15.21
CA GLU A 534 -3.01 -25.96 16.48
C GLU A 534 -3.91 -25.57 17.66
N ALA A 535 -4.22 -24.29 17.78
CA ALA A 535 -5.02 -23.77 18.89
C ALA A 535 -6.52 -24.13 18.83
N ASN A 536 -7.09 -24.36 17.62
CA ASN A 536 -8.53 -24.48 17.43
C ASN A 536 -9.01 -25.85 16.88
N SER A 537 -8.09 -26.79 16.60
CA SER A 537 -8.46 -28.14 16.17
C SER A 537 -8.56 -29.14 17.31
N GLN A 538 -8.06 -28.81 18.50
CA GLN A 538 -8.13 -29.69 19.68
C GLN A 538 -9.59 -30.01 20.04
N GLY A 539 -9.88 -31.29 20.29
CA GLY A 539 -11.21 -31.76 20.59
C GLY A 539 -12.20 -31.81 19.42
N ARG A 540 -11.74 -31.49 18.18
CA ARG A 540 -12.53 -31.55 16.96
C ARG A 540 -12.01 -32.63 16.01
N THR A 541 -12.91 -33.34 15.37
CA THR A 541 -12.54 -34.17 14.22
C THR A 541 -12.13 -33.27 13.04
N LEU A 542 -11.35 -33.81 12.11
CA LEU A 542 -11.00 -33.09 10.87
C LEU A 542 -12.21 -32.52 10.15
N LYS A 543 -13.32 -33.26 10.08
CA LYS A 543 -14.56 -32.78 9.46
C LYS A 543 -15.17 -31.60 10.19
N GLN A 544 -15.25 -31.66 11.52
CA GLN A 544 -15.76 -30.56 12.36
C GLN A 544 -14.86 -29.31 12.25
N PHE A 545 -13.55 -29.51 12.16
CA PHE A 545 -12.63 -28.38 11.95
C PHE A 545 -12.85 -27.72 10.57
N LEU A 546 -13.04 -28.50 9.51
CA LEU A 546 -13.34 -27.98 8.19
C LEU A 546 -14.70 -27.26 8.12
N ASP A 547 -15.70 -27.71 8.88
CA ASP A 547 -16.98 -27.01 9.03
C ASP A 547 -16.75 -25.64 9.68
N HIS A 548 -16.01 -25.62 10.79
CA HIS A 548 -15.66 -24.38 11.46
C HIS A 548 -14.94 -23.38 10.52
N ILE A 549 -13.98 -23.83 9.69
CA ILE A 549 -13.33 -22.96 8.70
C ILE A 549 -14.34 -22.46 7.64
N SER A 550 -15.29 -23.30 7.22
CA SER A 550 -16.34 -22.90 6.27
C SER A 550 -17.24 -21.81 6.85
N ASP A 551 -17.59 -21.91 8.14
CA ASP A 551 -18.35 -20.87 8.83
C ASP A 551 -17.59 -19.54 8.90
N LEU A 552 -16.30 -19.59 9.22
CA LEU A 552 -15.43 -18.40 9.22
C LEU A 552 -15.32 -17.74 7.82
N ARG A 553 -15.24 -18.54 6.76
CA ARG A 553 -15.26 -18.02 5.38
C ARG A 553 -16.57 -17.34 5.06
N THR A 554 -17.69 -17.99 5.38
CA THR A 554 -19.03 -17.43 5.17
C THR A 554 -19.20 -16.11 5.93
N PHE A 555 -18.71 -16.03 7.17
CA PHE A 555 -18.69 -14.80 7.95
C PHE A 555 -17.82 -13.72 7.28
N SER A 556 -16.60 -14.07 6.85
CA SER A 556 -15.69 -13.14 6.16
C SER A 556 -16.32 -12.56 4.90
N ASP A 557 -16.97 -13.38 4.08
CA ASP A 557 -17.62 -12.96 2.84
C ASP A 557 -18.80 -12.00 3.09
N ARG A 558 -19.59 -12.26 4.13
CA ARG A 558 -20.65 -11.34 4.58
C ARG A 558 -20.07 -10.02 5.09
N ALA A 559 -18.99 -10.07 5.87
CA ALA A 559 -18.34 -8.88 6.40
C ALA A 559 -17.76 -7.98 5.30
N LYS A 560 -17.22 -8.55 4.22
CA LYS A 560 -16.75 -7.79 3.05
C LYS A 560 -17.86 -6.99 2.37
N ALA A 561 -19.07 -7.55 2.30
CA ALA A 561 -20.23 -6.89 1.72
C ALA A 561 -20.90 -5.89 2.67
N SER A 562 -20.61 -5.96 3.97
CA SER A 562 -21.21 -5.11 5.00
C SER A 562 -20.67 -3.69 4.93
N THR A 563 -21.53 -2.70 5.14
CA THR A 563 -21.13 -1.31 5.40
C THR A 563 -20.73 -1.08 6.86
N GLU A 564 -21.06 -2.01 7.75
CA GLU A 564 -20.78 -1.97 9.19
C GLU A 564 -19.62 -2.90 9.52
N ALA A 565 -18.41 -2.49 9.18
CA ALA A 565 -17.19 -3.23 9.45
C ALA A 565 -16.04 -2.26 9.74
N LEU A 566 -15.07 -2.67 10.56
CA LEU A 566 -13.83 -1.93 10.72
C LEU A 566 -12.98 -2.00 9.43
N HIS A 567 -12.14 -1.01 9.23
CA HIS A 567 -11.20 -0.98 8.11
C HIS A 567 -9.86 -1.59 8.53
N MET A 568 -9.36 -2.54 7.77
CA MET A 568 -7.99 -3.05 7.91
C MET A 568 -7.25 -2.82 6.60
N THR A 569 -6.21 -1.99 6.63
CA THR A 569 -5.53 -1.55 5.41
C THR A 569 -4.05 -1.27 5.65
N SER A 570 -3.26 -1.26 4.59
CA SER A 570 -1.87 -0.82 4.69
C SER A 570 -1.77 0.70 4.83
N VAL A 571 -0.68 1.17 5.45
CA VAL A 571 -0.40 2.61 5.60
C VAL A 571 -0.43 3.34 4.24
N HIS A 572 0.13 2.75 3.19
CA HIS A 572 0.12 3.35 1.85
C HIS A 572 -1.30 3.60 1.32
N ARG A 573 -2.22 2.66 1.54
CA ARG A 573 -3.61 2.79 1.09
C ARG A 573 -4.44 3.72 1.98
N SER A 574 -4.02 3.95 3.23
CA SER A 574 -4.68 4.86 4.15
C SER A 574 -4.45 6.34 3.82
N LYS A 575 -3.53 6.67 2.89
CA LYS A 575 -3.26 8.05 2.50
C LYS A 575 -4.52 8.70 1.91
N GLY A 576 -4.82 9.89 2.39
CA GLY A 576 -6.06 10.62 2.05
C GLY A 576 -7.27 10.26 2.92
N LEU A 577 -7.25 9.14 3.65
CA LEU A 577 -8.32 8.72 4.54
C LEU A 577 -8.06 9.18 5.99
N GLU A 578 -9.11 9.10 6.83
CA GLU A 578 -9.02 9.50 8.25
C GLU A 578 -10.15 8.86 9.07
N TRP A 579 -9.86 8.46 10.31
CA TRP A 579 -10.81 7.76 11.17
C TRP A 579 -10.81 8.33 12.60
N PRO A 580 -11.93 8.25 13.32
CA PRO A 580 -11.99 8.59 14.74
C PRO A 580 -11.00 7.80 15.61
N CYS A 581 -10.85 6.50 15.35
CA CYS A 581 -9.94 5.60 16.07
C CYS A 581 -9.01 4.89 15.09
N VAL A 582 -7.71 5.02 15.29
CA VAL A 582 -6.68 4.32 14.51
C VAL A 582 -5.88 3.41 15.42
N ILE A 583 -5.68 2.18 14.99
CA ILE A 583 -4.89 1.17 15.67
C ILE A 583 -3.76 0.75 14.74
N MET A 584 -2.53 1.09 15.07
CA MET A 584 -1.34 0.68 14.33
C MET A 584 -0.80 -0.60 14.98
N ILE A 585 -0.64 -1.68 14.20
CA ILE A 585 -0.14 -2.97 14.68
C ILE A 585 1.18 -3.37 14.01
N GLY A 586 1.91 -4.30 14.65
CA GLY A 586 3.19 -4.79 14.13
C GLY A 586 4.34 -3.77 14.25
N LEU A 587 4.32 -2.92 15.27
CA LEU A 587 5.30 -1.86 15.48
C LEU A 587 6.56 -2.40 16.16
N SER A 588 7.27 -3.29 15.47
CA SER A 588 8.54 -3.85 15.90
C SER A 588 9.68 -3.37 15.00
N GLN A 589 10.91 -3.40 15.52
CA GLN A 589 12.10 -3.17 14.69
C GLN A 589 12.20 -4.25 13.61
N GLY A 590 12.38 -3.86 12.36
CA GLY A 590 12.30 -4.76 11.20
C GLY A 590 10.87 -5.09 10.73
N GLY A 591 9.83 -4.68 11.47
CA GLY A 591 8.43 -4.73 11.05
C GLY A 591 7.91 -3.37 10.60
N PHE A 592 8.22 -2.31 11.35
CA PHE A 592 8.03 -0.92 10.99
C PHE A 592 9.03 -0.05 11.79
N PRO A 593 10.17 0.37 11.24
CA PRO A 593 10.59 0.33 9.83
C PRO A 593 10.82 -1.09 9.30
N LEU A 594 10.58 -1.29 8.00
CA LEU A 594 10.98 -2.51 7.32
C LEU A 594 12.51 -2.55 7.14
N LYS A 595 13.07 -3.75 7.15
CA LYS A 595 14.46 -3.93 6.73
C LYS A 595 14.60 -3.67 5.23
N PRO A 596 15.68 -3.03 4.79
CA PRO A 596 15.94 -2.87 3.36
C PRO A 596 16.16 -4.25 2.70
N LYS A 597 15.73 -4.39 1.45
CA LYS A 597 15.83 -5.65 0.68
C LYS A 597 17.26 -6.10 0.40
N GLN A 598 18.17 -5.14 0.35
CA GLN A 598 19.60 -5.36 0.09
C GLN A 598 20.41 -4.59 1.11
N LYS A 599 21.68 -4.97 1.28
CA LYS A 599 22.60 -4.18 2.10
C LYS A 599 22.82 -2.83 1.42
N LEU A 600 22.39 -1.79 2.07
CA LEU A 600 22.53 -0.40 1.61
C LEU A 600 23.83 0.19 2.16
N ASP A 601 24.38 1.19 1.47
CA ASP A 601 25.35 2.10 2.03
C ASP A 601 24.68 3.06 3.04
N ASP A 602 25.46 3.82 3.79
CA ASP A 602 24.95 4.66 4.88
C ASP A 602 23.97 5.73 4.38
N ASP A 603 24.23 6.34 3.22
CA ASP A 603 23.37 7.39 2.66
C ASP A 603 22.01 6.82 2.22
N ARG A 604 22.02 5.67 1.54
CA ARG A 604 20.79 4.98 1.15
C ARG A 604 20.02 4.44 2.36
N MET A 605 20.73 3.98 3.40
CA MET A 605 20.10 3.57 4.65
C MET A 605 19.39 4.73 5.33
N ALA A 606 20.05 5.90 5.40
CA ALA A 606 19.44 7.11 5.94
C ALA A 606 18.17 7.51 5.14
N GLN A 607 18.25 7.49 3.81
CA GLN A 607 17.10 7.77 2.94
C GLN A 607 15.96 6.76 3.15
N HIS A 608 16.26 5.47 3.23
CA HIS A 608 15.28 4.43 3.52
C HIS A 608 14.57 4.67 4.85
N LEU A 609 15.33 5.05 5.88
CA LEU A 609 14.78 5.36 7.19
C LEU A 609 13.89 6.62 7.18
N GLU A 610 14.27 7.64 6.42
CA GLU A 610 13.44 8.82 6.22
C GLU A 610 12.12 8.50 5.52
N ASP A 611 12.14 7.63 4.51
CA ASP A 611 10.92 7.20 3.81
C ASP A 611 10.00 6.37 4.71
N GLU A 612 10.55 5.46 5.51
CA GLU A 612 9.79 4.70 6.53
C GLU A 612 9.22 5.63 7.62
N ARG A 613 9.94 6.68 8.02
CA ARG A 613 9.46 7.66 8.99
C ARG A 613 8.31 8.51 8.43
N ARG A 614 8.34 8.87 7.14
CA ARG A 614 7.20 9.51 6.46
C ARG A 614 5.96 8.60 6.46
N LEU A 615 6.15 7.29 6.22
CA LEU A 615 5.05 6.31 6.34
C LEU A 615 4.48 6.26 7.75
N PHE A 616 5.33 6.21 8.77
CA PHE A 616 4.90 6.21 10.16
C PHE A 616 4.15 7.50 10.52
N TYR A 617 4.64 8.65 10.11
CA TYR A 617 3.96 9.94 10.24
C TYR A 617 2.59 9.95 9.56
N VAL A 618 2.51 9.42 8.33
CA VAL A 618 1.22 9.27 7.62
C VAL A 618 0.26 8.41 8.43
N ALA A 619 0.69 7.26 8.94
CA ALA A 619 -0.17 6.37 9.73
C ALA A 619 -0.69 7.06 11.00
N MET A 620 0.18 7.71 11.78
CA MET A 620 -0.21 8.44 13.00
C MET A 620 -1.27 9.51 12.69
N THR A 621 -1.04 10.29 11.63
CA THR A 621 -1.89 11.44 11.26
C THR A 621 -3.23 11.06 10.60
N ARG A 622 -3.56 9.75 10.55
CA ARG A 622 -4.91 9.29 10.14
C ARG A 622 -5.92 9.36 11.28
N ALA A 623 -5.46 9.39 12.53
CA ALA A 623 -6.33 9.44 13.71
C ALA A 623 -6.92 10.82 13.92
N LYS A 624 -8.18 10.86 14.40
CA LYS A 624 -8.88 12.09 14.82
C LYS A 624 -8.99 12.20 16.34
N LYS A 625 -9.48 11.15 17.01
CA LYS A 625 -9.80 11.15 18.44
C LYS A 625 -8.90 10.23 19.26
N MET A 626 -8.52 9.09 18.70
CA MET A 626 -7.72 8.10 19.41
C MET A 626 -6.71 7.42 18.48
N LEU A 627 -5.47 7.34 18.94
CA LEU A 627 -4.40 6.59 18.29
C LEU A 627 -3.86 5.54 19.26
N TYR A 628 -4.03 4.27 18.91
CA TYR A 628 -3.34 3.15 19.55
C TYR A 628 -2.16 2.70 18.70
N MET A 629 -1.03 2.48 19.35
CA MET A 629 0.20 1.97 18.74
C MET A 629 0.58 0.67 19.45
N LEU A 630 0.51 -0.46 18.76
CA LEU A 630 0.77 -1.78 19.33
C LEU A 630 2.16 -2.25 18.98
N SER A 631 2.93 -2.62 19.99
CA SER A 631 4.32 -3.04 19.83
C SER A 631 4.63 -4.27 20.71
N PRO A 632 5.69 -5.02 20.39
CA PRO A 632 6.23 -6.00 21.32
C PRO A 632 6.49 -5.37 22.70
N ALA A 633 6.40 -6.16 23.76
CA ALA A 633 6.71 -5.72 25.11
C ALA A 633 8.19 -5.29 25.18
N ASP A 634 8.45 -4.05 25.57
CA ASP A 634 9.77 -3.46 25.60
C ASP A 634 9.95 -2.55 26.81
N ALA A 635 10.75 -3.03 27.77
CA ALA A 635 11.02 -2.29 29.01
C ALA A 635 11.83 -1.00 28.76
N LEU A 636 12.73 -1.01 27.75
CA LEU A 636 13.52 0.15 27.38
C LEU A 636 12.61 1.27 26.87
N LEU A 637 11.65 0.95 25.99
CA LEU A 637 10.67 1.91 25.51
C LEU A 637 9.91 2.57 26.65
N HIS A 638 9.47 1.79 27.64
CA HIS A 638 8.71 2.30 28.77
C HIS A 638 9.55 3.29 29.62
N GLN A 639 10.83 2.96 29.88
CA GLN A 639 11.75 3.84 30.60
C GLN A 639 12.04 5.12 29.78
N TRP A 640 12.28 4.96 28.48
CA TRP A 640 12.59 6.06 27.57
C TRP A 640 11.48 7.11 27.54
N LEU A 641 10.25 6.67 27.37
CA LEU A 641 9.08 7.55 27.33
C LEU A 641 8.85 8.26 28.67
N ARG A 642 9.03 7.56 29.80
CA ARG A 642 8.90 8.17 31.13
C ARG A 642 9.94 9.24 31.40
N ALA A 643 11.14 9.09 30.84
CA ALA A 643 12.22 10.07 30.96
C ALA A 643 12.03 11.29 30.04
N GLY A 644 10.95 11.36 29.24
CA GLY A 644 10.72 12.43 28.27
C GLY A 644 11.79 12.50 27.18
N LYS A 645 12.43 11.37 26.87
CA LYS A 645 13.46 11.28 25.82
C LYS A 645 12.83 11.08 24.46
N SER A 646 13.51 11.55 23.40
CA SER A 646 13.21 11.29 22.01
C SER A 646 14.48 10.93 21.27
N GLY A 647 14.37 10.20 20.18
CA GLY A 647 15.49 9.79 19.35
C GLY A 647 15.71 8.28 19.36
N HIS A 648 16.82 7.85 18.77
CA HIS A 648 17.13 6.43 18.57
C HIS A 648 18.00 5.90 19.71
N PRO A 649 17.55 4.91 20.51
CA PRO A 649 18.41 4.25 21.49
C PRO A 649 19.39 3.30 20.81
N SER A 650 20.60 3.17 21.39
CA SER A 650 21.68 2.31 20.84
C SER A 650 21.41 0.82 20.95
N ASP A 651 20.44 0.41 21.77
CA ASP A 651 20.23 -0.99 22.18
C ASP A 651 19.06 -1.69 21.47
N LEU A 652 18.59 -1.14 20.35
CA LEU A 652 17.53 -1.75 19.55
C LEU A 652 18.03 -3.03 18.86
N ARG A 653 17.23 -4.06 18.92
CA ARG A 653 17.50 -5.36 18.27
C ARG A 653 16.71 -5.50 16.99
N ASP A 654 17.38 -5.96 15.95
CA ASP A 654 16.79 -6.15 14.62
C ASP A 654 16.09 -7.50 14.40
N ASP A 655 15.96 -8.31 15.45
CA ASP A 655 15.29 -9.61 15.41
C ASP A 655 13.75 -9.56 15.54
N GLY A 656 13.19 -8.35 15.62
CA GLY A 656 11.76 -8.14 15.80
C GLY A 656 11.29 -8.23 17.26
N SER A 657 12.21 -8.45 18.22
CA SER A 657 11.89 -8.50 19.65
C SER A 657 11.81 -7.12 20.30
N SER A 658 12.41 -6.10 19.68
CA SER A 658 12.35 -4.71 20.14
C SER A 658 11.19 -3.95 19.51
N ALA A 659 10.67 -2.98 20.26
CA ALA A 659 9.72 -2.01 19.74
C ALA A 659 10.32 -1.19 18.60
N SER A 660 9.47 -0.70 17.71
CA SER A 660 9.85 0.19 16.60
C SER A 660 10.62 1.41 17.11
N GLN A 661 11.73 1.76 16.46
CA GLN A 661 12.47 2.98 16.77
C GLN A 661 11.60 4.24 16.71
N PHE A 662 10.60 4.27 15.82
CA PHE A 662 9.70 5.42 15.69
C PHE A 662 8.85 5.66 16.93
N LEU A 663 8.58 4.63 17.75
CA LEU A 663 7.92 4.81 19.04
C LEU A 663 8.80 5.59 20.03
N PHE A 664 10.11 5.33 20.01
CA PHE A 664 11.08 6.10 20.82
C PHE A 664 11.20 7.56 20.36
N GLU A 665 10.99 7.80 19.06
CA GLU A 665 11.05 9.15 18.48
C GLU A 665 9.81 10.01 18.82
N THR A 666 8.68 9.41 19.24
CA THR A 666 7.43 10.15 19.52
C THR A 666 7.52 11.15 20.66
N ASN A 667 8.45 11.02 21.57
CA ASN A 667 8.47 11.72 22.87
C ASN A 667 7.08 11.81 23.52
N LEU A 668 6.42 10.66 23.64
CA LEU A 668 5.01 10.58 24.01
C LEU A 668 4.70 11.23 25.36
N TYR A 669 5.67 11.25 26.27
CA TYR A 669 5.52 11.90 27.58
C TYR A 669 5.25 13.41 27.42
N LEU A 670 6.11 14.13 26.69
CA LEU A 670 5.92 15.55 26.41
C LEU A 670 4.67 15.81 25.54
N ALA A 671 4.45 14.96 24.54
CA ALA A 671 3.28 15.09 23.68
C ALA A 671 1.96 15.02 24.47
N LYS A 672 1.83 14.06 25.40
CA LYS A 672 0.64 13.93 26.27
C LYS A 672 0.49 15.08 27.28
N THR A 673 1.58 15.68 27.70
CA THR A 673 1.55 16.82 28.63
C THR A 673 1.22 18.14 27.93
N MET A 674 1.39 18.23 26.61
CA MET A 674 1.11 19.45 25.85
C MET A 674 -0.28 20.04 26.10
N PRO A 675 -1.41 19.30 25.98
CA PRO A 675 -2.73 19.86 26.22
C PRO A 675 -2.92 20.37 27.66
N VAL A 676 -2.31 19.66 28.64
CA VAL A 676 -2.38 20.01 30.07
C VAL A 676 -1.55 21.27 30.35
N PHE A 677 -0.37 21.38 29.71
CA PHE A 677 0.49 22.56 29.81
C PHE A 677 -0.20 23.81 29.24
N LEU A 678 -0.84 23.69 28.11
CA LEU A 678 -1.61 24.79 27.50
C LEU A 678 -2.76 25.29 28.40
N GLN A 679 -3.30 24.40 29.24
CA GLN A 679 -4.28 24.75 30.28
C GLN A 679 -3.67 25.30 31.56
N LYS A 680 -2.34 25.54 31.61
CA LYS A 680 -1.58 26.04 32.79
C LYS A 680 -1.66 25.11 34.02
N LYS A 681 -1.78 23.79 33.82
CA LYS A 681 -1.88 22.81 34.92
C LYS A 681 -0.57 22.15 35.33
N LEU A 682 0.56 22.42 34.64
CA LEU A 682 1.84 21.76 34.90
C LEU A 682 3.03 22.68 34.73
N THR A 683 4.02 22.57 35.62
CA THR A 683 5.42 22.99 35.43
C THR A 683 6.23 21.71 35.10
N LEU A 684 6.98 21.70 34.00
CA LEU A 684 7.73 20.53 33.55
C LEU A 684 9.17 20.87 33.27
N ASN A 685 10.07 20.09 33.89
CA ASN A 685 11.43 19.91 33.40
C ASN A 685 11.47 18.59 32.61
N ALA A 686 11.92 18.62 31.36
CA ALA A 686 11.95 17.45 30.50
C ALA A 686 13.21 17.41 29.64
N GLY A 687 13.67 16.21 29.29
CA GLY A 687 14.73 16.01 28.29
C GLY A 687 14.23 16.31 26.87
N ASN A 688 15.13 16.75 26.01
CA ASN A 688 14.85 17.02 24.58
C ASN A 688 13.62 17.89 24.31
N PRO A 689 13.52 19.11 24.87
CA PRO A 689 12.29 19.93 24.74
C PRO A 689 12.23 20.76 23.45
N GLU A 690 13.15 20.65 22.52
CA GLU A 690 13.29 21.57 21.37
C GLU A 690 12.01 21.65 20.52
N VAL A 691 11.49 20.51 20.07
CA VAL A 691 10.24 20.47 19.25
C VAL A 691 9.06 20.99 20.06
N TYR A 692 9.02 20.66 21.35
CA TYR A 692 7.95 21.12 22.25
C TYR A 692 7.98 22.64 22.42
N ASN A 693 9.16 23.22 22.64
CA ASN A 693 9.33 24.68 22.78
C ASN A 693 9.04 25.40 21.45
N ALA A 694 9.52 24.88 20.32
CA ALA A 694 9.17 25.43 19.00
C ALA A 694 7.66 25.37 18.73
N TYR A 695 7.00 24.32 19.20
CA TYR A 695 5.55 24.22 19.13
C TYR A 695 4.84 25.29 19.96
N LEU A 696 5.28 25.52 21.20
CA LEU A 696 4.75 26.59 22.06
C LEU A 696 4.97 27.98 21.45
N GLU A 697 6.16 28.25 20.90
CA GLU A 697 6.46 29.49 20.19
C GLU A 697 5.51 29.73 19.01
N SER A 698 5.22 28.67 18.24
CA SER A 698 4.26 28.72 17.11
C SER A 698 2.82 29.00 17.55
N LEU A 699 2.50 28.77 18.83
CA LEU A 699 1.23 29.14 19.46
C LEU A 699 1.25 30.54 20.10
N GLY A 700 2.34 31.32 19.96
CA GLY A 700 2.51 32.61 20.59
C GLY A 700 2.76 32.52 22.10
N ARG A 701 3.26 31.38 22.60
CA ARG A 701 3.60 31.17 24.00
C ARG A 701 5.07 31.47 24.26
N SER A 702 5.36 32.25 25.28
CA SER A 702 6.72 32.58 25.73
C SER A 702 7.27 31.63 26.79
N GLU A 703 6.39 30.84 27.42
CA GLU A 703 6.81 29.85 28.43
C GLU A 703 7.57 28.71 27.75
N ARG A 704 8.73 28.34 28.33
CA ARG A 704 9.56 27.24 27.83
C ARG A 704 9.69 26.14 28.88
N VAL A 705 9.79 24.90 28.40
CA VAL A 705 10.11 23.75 29.26
C VAL A 705 11.62 23.61 29.35
N GLY A 706 12.16 23.49 30.56
CA GLY A 706 13.57 23.28 30.81
C GLY A 706 14.07 21.88 30.46
N LYS A 707 15.38 21.70 30.34
CA LYS A 707 16.00 20.37 30.25
C LYS A 707 15.87 19.67 31.60
N LEU A 708 15.67 18.33 31.58
CA LEU A 708 15.88 17.52 32.78
C LEU A 708 17.35 17.69 33.22
N GLU A 709 17.56 18.21 34.42
CA GLU A 709 18.87 18.05 35.06
C GLU A 709 19.07 16.55 35.26
N THR A 710 20.04 15.98 34.57
CA THR A 710 20.54 14.64 34.88
C THR A 710 21.24 14.78 36.24
N ASN A 711 20.49 14.62 37.33
CA ASN A 711 21.09 14.35 38.61
C ASN A 711 21.90 13.07 38.44
N GLY A 712 23.21 13.23 38.41
CA GLY A 712 24.16 12.14 38.41
C GLY A 712 23.81 11.21 39.57
N ALA A 713 23.32 10.04 39.18
CA ALA A 713 23.40 8.91 40.09
C ALA A 713 24.84 8.43 40.05
N SER A 714 25.61 8.88 41.07
CA SER A 714 26.86 8.25 41.49
C SER A 714 26.59 6.82 41.91
#